data_8a711fbdc10dcb01c6471d3ecbbf442f
#
_entry.id   8a711fbdc10dcb01c6471d3ecbbf442f
#
_cell.length_a   1.000
_cell.length_b   1.000
_cell.length_c   1.000
_cell.angle_alpha   90.00
_cell.angle_beta   90.00
_cell.angle_gamma   90.00
#
_symmetry.space_group_name_H-M   'P 1'
#
loop_
_entity.id
_entity.type
_entity.pdbx_description
1 polymer ?
#
loop_
_entity_poly.entity_id
_entity_poly.type
_entity_poly.pdbx_seq_one_letter_code
_entity_poly.pdbx_strand_id
1 'polypeptide(L)'
;MAIVVGADPRRPWLAARSRRSLEATGFAAGEEKDLQGSCLILRAGQVLESPELFRLPPHVEGKSIVAVGLPVAGSGMAEWLDLHARRGGDYGEDLPLPLCEWHATPETARARLAGVALPLGTRVVHWPPLDLAATDERLSVYQIVTSLQHGGAETIARDLAEELPNHGVATRLVVLGKPHRRKLQAPEGSLDLSHHPRRERAGFLAKTAIAQGADVLHVHLTDADETRALAKCGIPVIATVHNARHGWPREWEMLEKGDLALMLACSQAAERELREVLPGIPARTVWNGIRPETFPETPLPPGDECFTLACVANPRPQKRLELLPGIVAALRDELAGRGISRRLKLVIAGETSELLAEARQSRQAVDREALKHGIELTWTEGRMPVREVLAQAHALVSCSAHEGLSLAHLEALSSGRPVIACDTGGTRELAWRNLALSLLDADASPVEFTKALADALLTPPPSAHKLVWRDFTTARMSARVARFAKQAACFRDETANTLWFVTNNLSMGGAQSSLRRLAKSFHQRGMRVRVALLQEYPEHPTAGRLDLLEHGIEVFVPPPAGIIDAPEAVDLILAEMVAEPPSAVIFWNAITTHKLLLADALPFAKVHDISPGEMWFSSFERSVENPPPGLPFREPPDYGQLLESFTVKYSAEAERAAAIGAPVKVIPNGVILPEQPRRRKQVEGAFVFGTAARISPQKRLDELIEAFRMALPDLPAAVLRIAGSVETGAEEHAAELRALAEGLPVEWLGETQDIGSFHAGCDVFVMISDPAGCPNASLEALASGLPVIATDVGGASEQVIDGLNGFFVPKRDIPALASAMIEITRDAARRDAMSLAAREHIRSHFTLERMTEDYLRLFSPEAPSTSPLS
;
A
#
# COMPACT_ATOMS: atom_id res chain seq x y z
N MET A 1 13.46 19.76 31.23
CA MET A 1 13.16 19.43 29.82
C MET A 1 14.10 18.32 29.33
N ALA A 2 13.69 17.56 28.37
CA ALA A 2 14.53 16.51 27.78
C ALA A 2 14.54 16.61 26.25
N ILE A 3 15.68 16.32 25.65
CA ILE A 3 15.86 16.34 24.18
C ILE A 3 16.30 14.96 23.72
N VAL A 4 15.71 14.47 22.64
CA VAL A 4 16.13 13.24 21.97
C VAL A 4 17.04 13.59 20.80
N VAL A 5 18.25 13.05 20.77
CA VAL A 5 19.26 13.29 19.73
C VAL A 5 19.58 12.04 18.92
N GLY A 6 20.19 12.22 17.75
CA GLY A 6 20.60 11.10 16.88
C GLY A 6 19.42 10.36 16.27
N ALA A 7 18.31 11.06 16.04
CA ALA A 7 17.14 10.48 15.37
C ALA A 7 17.49 10.16 13.91
N ASP A 8 17.33 8.89 13.52
CA ASP A 8 17.37 8.47 12.13
C ASP A 8 15.98 8.72 11.51
N PRO A 9 15.84 9.58 10.50
CA PRO A 9 14.55 9.84 9.87
C PRO A 9 13.92 8.60 9.25
N ARG A 10 14.72 7.59 8.91
CA ARG A 10 14.24 6.30 8.41
C ARG A 10 13.73 5.37 9.52
N ARG A 11 13.96 5.71 10.79
CA ARG A 11 13.56 4.96 11.99
C ARG A 11 12.92 5.88 13.04
N PRO A 12 11.86 6.61 12.66
CA PRO A 12 11.27 7.63 13.55
C PRO A 12 10.68 7.03 14.84
N TRP A 13 10.38 5.73 14.85
CA TRP A 13 9.93 5.03 16.05
C TRP A 13 10.95 5.04 17.17
N LEU A 14 12.26 5.09 16.88
CA LEU A 14 13.30 5.16 17.90
C LEU A 14 13.22 6.46 18.69
N ALA A 15 13.03 7.58 18.01
CA ALA A 15 12.83 8.87 18.67
C ALA A 15 11.49 8.92 19.44
N ALA A 16 10.42 8.39 18.85
CA ALA A 16 9.12 8.30 19.49
C ALA A 16 9.14 7.43 20.75
N ARG A 17 9.87 6.30 20.72
CA ARG A 17 10.11 5.41 21.86
C ARG A 17 10.76 6.16 23.02
N SER A 18 11.84 6.89 22.75
CA SER A 18 12.55 7.67 23.75
C SER A 18 11.69 8.79 24.32
N ARG A 19 10.92 9.51 23.47
CA ARG A 19 10.00 10.55 23.92
C ARG A 19 8.92 10.01 24.86
N ARG A 20 8.27 8.91 24.53
CA ARG A 20 7.27 8.26 25.39
C ARG A 20 7.84 7.86 26.73
N SER A 21 9.06 7.30 26.71
CA SER A 21 9.75 6.96 27.96
C SER A 21 10.02 8.19 28.83
N LEU A 22 10.44 9.30 28.25
CA LEU A 22 10.67 10.57 28.96
C LEU A 22 9.36 11.16 29.51
N GLU A 23 8.31 11.20 28.72
CA GLU A 23 6.98 11.71 29.14
C GLU A 23 6.39 10.90 30.29
N ALA A 24 6.56 9.57 30.26
CA ALA A 24 6.15 8.70 31.36
C ALA A 24 6.90 8.98 32.68
N THR A 25 8.08 9.65 32.62
CA THR A 25 8.83 10.09 33.80
C THR A 25 8.47 11.49 34.29
N GLY A 26 7.56 12.18 33.60
CA GLY A 26 7.20 13.55 33.88
C GLY A 26 8.15 14.59 33.28
N PHE A 27 9.08 14.19 32.41
CA PHE A 27 9.89 15.13 31.62
C PHE A 27 9.06 15.63 30.43
N ALA A 28 9.03 16.95 30.23
CA ALA A 28 8.51 17.51 28.99
C ALA A 28 9.54 17.28 27.87
N ALA A 29 9.19 16.51 26.87
CA ALA A 29 9.98 16.41 25.64
C ALA A 29 9.91 17.74 24.87
N GLY A 30 11.06 18.22 24.37
CA GLY A 30 11.13 19.49 23.66
C GLY A 30 12.25 19.49 22.59
N GLU A 31 12.33 20.59 21.87
CA GLU A 31 13.38 20.85 20.88
C GLU A 31 14.47 21.76 21.47
N GLU A 32 15.65 21.85 20.83
CA GLU A 32 16.77 22.68 21.27
C GLU A 32 16.38 24.16 21.49
N LYS A 33 15.46 24.69 20.68
CA LYS A 33 14.97 26.07 20.79
C LYS A 33 14.21 26.32 22.11
N ASP A 34 13.64 25.27 22.72
CA ASP A 34 12.81 25.36 23.93
C ASP A 34 13.62 25.18 25.22
N LEU A 35 14.96 25.11 25.15
CA LEU A 35 15.86 24.85 26.26
C LEU A 35 15.75 25.91 27.37
N GLN A 36 15.22 25.49 28.51
CA GLN A 36 15.13 26.30 29.75
C GLN A 36 15.52 25.42 30.94
N GLY A 37 16.38 25.94 31.83
CA GLY A 37 16.81 25.23 33.01
C GLY A 37 17.68 23.99 32.74
N SER A 38 17.61 23.00 33.61
CA SER A 38 18.35 21.74 33.47
C SER A 38 17.75 20.90 32.34
N CYS A 39 18.62 20.24 31.56
CA CYS A 39 18.25 19.47 30.38
C CYS A 39 18.83 18.06 30.42
N LEU A 40 17.97 17.09 30.07
CA LEU A 40 18.37 15.70 29.80
C LEU A 40 18.49 15.48 28.29
N ILE A 41 19.61 14.99 27.84
CA ILE A 41 19.81 14.58 26.44
C ILE A 41 19.79 13.05 26.40
N LEU A 42 18.88 12.49 25.60
CA LEU A 42 18.72 11.06 25.42
C LEU A 42 18.92 10.70 23.94
N ARG A 43 19.72 9.68 23.66
CA ARG A 43 19.86 9.18 22.29
C ARG A 43 18.59 8.44 21.85
N ALA A 44 18.19 8.65 20.60
CA ALA A 44 17.03 7.98 20.04
C ALA A 44 17.12 6.44 20.16
N GLY A 45 16.04 5.81 20.58
CA GLY A 45 15.96 4.36 20.86
C GLY A 45 16.22 3.97 22.30
N GLN A 46 16.73 4.85 23.16
CA GLN A 46 16.94 4.58 24.58
C GLN A 46 15.66 4.80 25.37
N VAL A 47 15.44 4.00 26.39
CA VAL A 47 14.29 4.10 27.32
C VAL A 47 14.79 4.11 28.77
N LEU A 48 14.05 4.77 29.64
CA LEU A 48 14.32 4.76 31.08
C LEU A 48 13.60 3.54 31.69
N GLU A 49 14.34 2.57 32.21
CA GLU A 49 13.77 1.33 32.76
C GLU A 49 12.90 1.57 34.02
N SER A 50 13.27 2.55 34.84
CA SER A 50 12.58 2.88 36.09
C SER A 50 12.30 4.36 36.17
N PRO A 51 11.39 4.88 35.34
CA PRO A 51 11.11 6.30 35.26
C PRO A 51 10.64 6.93 36.57
N GLU A 52 9.89 6.21 37.39
CA GLU A 52 9.37 6.68 38.66
C GLU A 52 10.45 6.93 39.74
N LEU A 53 11.66 6.43 39.51
CA LEU A 53 12.77 6.56 40.46
C LEU A 53 13.74 7.69 40.09
N PHE A 54 13.55 8.31 38.91
CA PHE A 54 14.44 9.36 38.44
C PHE A 54 14.06 10.73 39.03
N ARG A 55 14.87 11.22 39.99
CA ARG A 55 14.70 12.56 40.56
C ARG A 55 16.04 13.26 40.61
N LEU A 56 16.10 14.46 40.02
CA LEU A 56 17.30 15.31 40.11
C LEU A 56 17.44 15.87 41.52
N PRO A 57 18.67 15.80 42.10
CA PRO A 57 18.92 16.46 43.37
C PRO A 57 18.82 17.99 43.27
N PRO A 58 18.07 18.65 44.16
CA PRO A 58 17.84 20.10 44.08
C PRO A 58 19.09 20.97 44.05
N HIS A 59 20.20 20.50 44.63
CA HIS A 59 21.44 21.29 44.74
C HIS A 59 22.32 21.29 43.46
N VAL A 60 21.93 20.55 42.43
CA VAL A 60 22.66 20.47 41.15
C VAL A 60 22.07 21.43 40.12
N GLU A 61 20.87 21.91 40.33
CA GLU A 61 20.18 22.84 39.43
C GLU A 61 20.97 24.18 39.34
N GLY A 62 21.17 24.68 38.11
CA GLY A 62 21.89 25.96 37.86
C GLY A 62 23.41 25.91 37.88
N LYS A 63 24.08 24.73 38.07
CA LYS A 63 25.54 24.61 38.02
C LYS A 63 25.97 24.10 36.64
N SER A 64 27.14 24.55 36.15
CA SER A 64 27.75 24.08 34.89
C SER A 64 28.32 22.67 35.09
N ILE A 65 27.45 21.66 35.15
CA ILE A 65 27.83 20.27 35.35
C ILE A 65 27.18 19.46 34.21
N VAL A 66 27.95 18.59 33.56
CA VAL A 66 27.48 17.57 32.63
C VAL A 66 27.63 16.20 33.30
N ALA A 67 26.59 15.49 33.45
CA ALA A 67 26.61 14.11 33.94
C ALA A 67 26.43 13.14 32.76
N VAL A 68 27.38 12.26 32.56
CA VAL A 68 27.42 11.28 31.47
C VAL A 68 27.06 9.91 32.03
N GLY A 69 25.98 9.31 31.49
CA GLY A 69 25.36 8.10 32.00
C GLY A 69 24.17 8.42 32.91
N LEU A 70 23.34 7.47 33.23
CA LEU A 70 22.23 7.62 34.18
C LEU A 70 22.61 7.00 35.54
N PRO A 71 22.24 7.65 36.64
CA PRO A 71 22.49 7.08 37.95
C PRO A 71 21.56 5.87 38.20
N VAL A 72 22.09 4.86 38.86
CA VAL A 72 21.26 3.83 39.49
C VAL A 72 20.31 4.50 40.48
N ALA A 73 19.03 4.21 40.35
CA ALA A 73 18.02 4.77 41.26
C ALA A 73 18.28 4.34 42.69
N GLY A 74 18.38 5.29 43.60
CA GLY A 74 18.57 5.07 45.03
C GLY A 74 19.07 6.30 45.76
N SER A 75 19.10 6.25 47.09
CA SER A 75 19.49 7.33 48.00
C SER A 75 20.94 7.85 47.84
N GLY A 76 21.82 7.11 47.12
CA GLY A 76 23.22 7.48 46.90
C GLY A 76 23.49 8.46 45.74
N MET A 77 22.50 8.84 44.93
CA MET A 77 22.71 9.71 43.76
C MET A 77 23.13 11.13 44.15
N ALA A 78 22.45 11.69 45.13
CA ALA A 78 22.78 13.03 45.62
C ALA A 78 24.19 13.07 46.24
N GLU A 79 24.56 12.07 47.01
CA GLU A 79 25.87 11.92 47.62
C GLU A 79 26.98 11.68 46.58
N TRP A 80 26.68 10.89 45.57
CA TRP A 80 27.60 10.60 44.48
C TRP A 80 27.88 11.84 43.61
N LEU A 81 26.85 12.59 43.21
CA LEU A 81 26.98 13.87 42.50
C LEU A 81 27.78 14.90 43.32
N ASP A 82 27.54 15.00 44.60
CA ASP A 82 28.23 15.94 45.48
C ASP A 82 29.73 15.54 45.66
N LEU A 83 29.99 14.25 45.77
CA LEU A 83 31.35 13.72 45.89
C LEU A 83 32.15 13.95 44.59
N HIS A 84 31.60 13.71 43.43
CA HIS A 84 32.25 13.86 42.12
C HIS A 84 32.31 15.32 41.67
N ALA A 85 31.35 16.16 42.00
CA ALA A 85 31.40 17.59 41.80
C ALA A 85 32.52 18.24 42.60
N ARG A 86 32.92 17.68 43.74
CA ARG A 86 34.03 18.13 44.56
C ARG A 86 35.41 17.63 44.05
N ARG A 87 35.48 16.52 43.34
CA ARG A 87 36.74 15.91 42.88
C ARG A 87 37.26 16.34 41.51
N GLY A 88 36.49 17.03 40.69
CA GLY A 88 36.85 17.65 39.41
C GLY A 88 37.84 16.85 38.53
N GLY A 89 37.40 16.40 37.38
CA GLY A 89 38.28 15.88 36.33
C GLY A 89 38.07 16.71 35.04
N ASP A 90 39.18 17.24 34.50
CA ASP A 90 39.18 17.82 33.14
C ASP A 90 39.18 16.67 32.13
N TYR A 91 38.14 16.62 31.30
CA TYR A 91 38.10 15.68 30.17
C TYR A 91 38.07 16.48 28.87
N GLY A 92 38.99 16.14 27.97
CA GLY A 92 39.20 16.83 26.71
C GLY A 92 38.11 16.65 25.68
N GLU A 93 38.23 17.35 24.58
CA GLU A 93 37.28 17.72 23.55
C GLU A 93 36.60 16.57 22.74
N ASP A 94 36.98 15.29 22.91
CA ASP A 94 36.60 14.19 22.00
C ASP A 94 35.78 13.06 22.63
N LEU A 95 34.83 13.35 23.52
CA LEU A 95 33.93 12.31 24.01
C LEU A 95 32.79 12.03 22.99
N PRO A 96 32.65 10.79 22.49
CA PRO A 96 31.49 10.42 21.70
C PRO A 96 30.22 10.67 22.54
N LEU A 97 29.13 11.10 21.88
CA LEU A 97 27.83 11.28 22.55
C LEU A 97 27.44 9.98 23.26
N PRO A 98 27.36 9.97 24.59
CA PRO A 98 26.91 8.80 25.32
C PRO A 98 25.45 8.52 25.04
N LEU A 99 24.95 7.38 25.47
CA LEU A 99 23.58 6.96 25.34
C LEU A 99 22.59 7.94 26.02
N CYS A 100 23.03 8.54 27.12
CA CYS A 100 22.27 9.56 27.84
C CYS A 100 23.24 10.58 28.51
N GLU A 101 22.89 11.86 28.42
CA GLU A 101 23.59 12.95 29.08
C GLU A 101 22.62 13.86 29.81
N TRP A 102 22.99 14.27 31.04
CA TRP A 102 22.26 15.30 31.76
C TRP A 102 23.11 16.58 31.84
N HIS A 103 22.50 17.71 31.49
CA HIS A 103 23.09 19.02 31.50
C HIS A 103 22.41 19.92 32.52
N ALA A 104 23.15 20.46 33.48
CA ALA A 104 22.62 21.34 34.50
C ALA A 104 22.22 22.71 33.95
N THR A 105 22.77 23.13 32.82
CA THR A 105 22.45 24.42 32.19
C THR A 105 22.12 24.28 30.72
N PRO A 106 21.26 25.18 30.17
CA PRO A 106 20.95 25.18 28.72
C PRO A 106 22.19 25.43 27.85
N GLU A 107 23.17 26.17 28.33
CA GLU A 107 24.38 26.50 27.58
C GLU A 107 25.26 25.29 27.35
N THR A 108 25.45 24.43 28.35
CA THR A 108 26.21 23.19 28.20
C THR A 108 25.49 22.22 27.27
N ALA A 109 24.17 22.15 27.33
CA ALA A 109 23.36 21.33 26.43
C ALA A 109 23.46 21.81 24.97
N ARG A 110 23.33 23.13 24.71
CA ARG A 110 23.47 23.69 23.35
C ARG A 110 24.88 23.48 22.79
N ALA A 111 25.93 23.71 23.60
CA ALA A 111 27.30 23.48 23.17
C ALA A 111 27.51 22.02 22.75
N ARG A 112 26.96 21.06 23.50
CA ARG A 112 27.05 19.64 23.20
C ARG A 112 26.30 19.26 21.95
N LEU A 113 25.07 19.77 21.76
CA LEU A 113 24.26 19.54 20.57
C LEU A 113 24.89 20.14 19.31
N ALA A 114 25.54 21.29 19.43
CA ALA A 114 26.24 21.94 18.32
C ALA A 114 27.62 21.29 18.00
N GLY A 115 28.08 20.31 18.79
CA GLY A 115 29.41 19.69 18.60
C GLY A 115 30.59 20.62 18.87
N VAL A 116 30.40 21.69 19.66
CA VAL A 116 31.43 22.63 20.06
C VAL A 116 31.92 22.32 21.47
N ALA A 117 33.11 22.83 21.81
CA ALA A 117 33.68 22.65 23.13
C ALA A 117 32.74 23.15 24.23
N LEU A 118 32.66 22.42 25.33
CA LEU A 118 31.88 22.83 26.48
C LEU A 118 32.43 24.14 27.07
N PRO A 119 31.61 25.00 27.69
CA PRO A 119 32.03 26.23 28.29
C PRO A 119 33.18 26.01 29.31
N LEU A 120 34.13 26.94 29.37
CA LEU A 120 35.27 26.85 30.26
C LEU A 120 34.81 26.71 31.71
N GLY A 121 35.37 25.74 32.45
CA GLY A 121 34.96 25.45 33.83
C GLY A 121 33.79 24.49 33.98
N THR A 122 33.26 23.95 32.87
CA THR A 122 32.25 22.85 32.90
C THR A 122 32.88 21.60 33.51
N ARG A 123 32.23 21.03 34.52
CA ARG A 123 32.62 19.74 35.08
C ARG A 123 31.84 18.60 34.44
N VAL A 124 32.55 17.62 33.86
CA VAL A 124 31.97 16.39 33.32
C VAL A 124 32.06 15.30 34.39
N VAL A 125 30.93 14.74 34.73
CA VAL A 125 30.86 13.69 35.74
C VAL A 125 30.40 12.41 35.02
N HIS A 126 31.26 11.39 35.02
CA HIS A 126 30.91 10.09 34.48
C HIS A 126 30.12 9.26 35.51
N TRP A 127 28.94 8.87 35.14
CA TRP A 127 28.13 7.91 35.88
C TRP A 127 28.47 6.49 35.47
N PRO A 128 28.52 5.53 36.43
CA PRO A 128 28.59 4.13 36.02
C PRO A 128 27.40 3.82 35.11
N PRO A 129 27.62 3.01 34.06
CA PRO A 129 26.54 2.67 33.15
C PRO A 129 25.43 2.01 33.96
N LEU A 130 24.24 2.62 33.96
CA LEU A 130 23.02 1.87 34.13
C LEU A 130 22.98 0.84 33.00
N ASP A 131 22.56 -0.37 33.31
CA ASP A 131 22.07 -1.27 32.27
C ASP A 131 20.83 -0.62 31.59
N LEU A 132 21.10 0.36 30.75
CA LEU A 132 20.17 0.75 29.70
C LEU A 132 20.16 -0.45 28.81
N ALA A 133 19.08 -1.23 28.84
CA ALA A 133 18.89 -2.31 27.91
C ALA A 133 19.18 -1.75 26.52
N ALA A 134 20.17 -2.32 25.84
CA ALA A 134 20.43 -2.02 24.45
C ALA A 134 19.11 -2.28 23.74
N THR A 135 18.35 -1.25 23.47
CA THR A 135 17.04 -1.39 22.83
C THR A 135 17.31 -1.86 21.42
N ASP A 136 16.69 -2.97 21.10
CA ASP A 136 16.69 -3.49 19.73
C ASP A 136 16.27 -2.35 18.79
N GLU A 137 17.10 -2.00 17.82
CA GLU A 137 16.81 -0.91 16.86
C GLU A 137 15.66 -1.27 15.91
N ARG A 138 15.25 -2.56 15.87
CA ARG A 138 14.08 -2.99 15.12
C ARG A 138 12.81 -2.39 15.71
N LEU A 139 11.81 -2.24 14.84
CA LEU A 139 10.44 -1.92 15.30
C LEU A 139 9.97 -3.00 16.27
N SER A 140 9.45 -2.61 17.43
CA SER A 140 8.95 -3.53 18.46
C SER A 140 7.44 -3.57 18.48
N VAL A 141 6.86 -4.75 18.20
CA VAL A 141 5.40 -4.98 18.15
C VAL A 141 4.97 -5.98 19.22
N TYR A 142 4.05 -5.59 20.08
CA TYR A 142 3.47 -6.50 21.08
C TYR A 142 2.18 -7.10 20.55
N GLN A 143 2.15 -8.43 20.40
CA GLN A 143 0.95 -9.20 20.04
C GLN A 143 0.14 -9.49 21.29
N ILE A 144 -1.06 -8.92 21.42
CA ILE A 144 -1.87 -8.95 22.64
C ILE A 144 -3.11 -9.81 22.43
N VAL A 145 -3.25 -10.88 23.20
CA VAL A 145 -4.40 -11.79 23.16
C VAL A 145 -5.09 -11.88 24.51
N THR A 146 -6.42 -12.09 24.49
CA THR A 146 -7.20 -12.30 25.72
C THR A 146 -6.85 -13.57 26.46
N SER A 147 -6.55 -14.64 25.73
CA SER A 147 -6.08 -15.92 26.25
C SER A 147 -5.25 -16.65 25.22
N LEU A 148 -4.39 -17.57 25.62
CA LEU A 148 -3.61 -18.40 24.71
C LEU A 148 -4.12 -19.85 24.76
N GLN A 149 -5.11 -20.16 23.96
CA GLN A 149 -5.79 -21.45 23.89
C GLN A 149 -5.93 -21.93 22.44
N HIS A 150 -6.34 -23.18 22.22
CA HIS A 150 -6.62 -23.69 20.88
C HIS A 150 -7.81 -22.95 20.24
N GLY A 151 -7.51 -22.02 19.35
CA GLY A 151 -8.44 -21.21 18.55
C GLY A 151 -7.72 -20.52 17.41
N GLY A 152 -8.46 -20.12 16.36
CA GLY A 152 -7.86 -19.53 15.15
C GLY A 152 -7.12 -18.21 15.41
N ALA A 153 -7.74 -17.29 16.16
CA ALA A 153 -7.16 -15.98 16.46
C ALA A 153 -5.90 -16.07 17.32
N GLU A 154 -5.92 -16.97 18.31
CA GLU A 154 -4.78 -17.22 19.20
C GLU A 154 -3.61 -17.88 18.44
N THR A 155 -3.93 -18.78 17.50
CA THR A 155 -2.93 -19.37 16.60
C THR A 155 -2.28 -18.31 15.74
N ILE A 156 -3.07 -17.43 15.13
CA ILE A 156 -2.56 -16.30 14.31
C ILE A 156 -1.65 -15.37 15.14
N ALA A 157 -2.07 -14.97 16.32
CA ALA A 157 -1.25 -14.10 17.18
C ALA A 157 0.08 -14.74 17.59
N ARG A 158 0.07 -16.05 17.92
CA ARG A 158 1.28 -16.82 18.19
C ARG A 158 2.19 -16.90 16.95
N ASP A 159 1.62 -17.25 15.81
CA ASP A 159 2.37 -17.39 14.55
C ASP A 159 2.98 -16.06 14.11
N LEU A 160 2.28 -14.93 14.30
CA LEU A 160 2.83 -13.59 14.11
C LEU A 160 3.99 -13.32 15.08
N ALA A 161 3.86 -13.69 16.35
CA ALA A 161 4.93 -13.49 17.32
C ALA A 161 6.20 -14.29 16.98
N GLU A 162 6.06 -15.46 16.36
CA GLU A 162 7.18 -16.30 15.93
C GLU A 162 7.78 -15.85 14.58
N GLU A 163 6.97 -15.34 13.65
CA GLU A 163 7.39 -15.08 12.27
C GLU A 163 7.85 -13.63 12.02
N LEU A 164 7.30 -12.63 12.72
CA LEU A 164 7.66 -11.21 12.53
C LEU A 164 9.17 -10.92 12.65
N PRO A 165 9.96 -11.61 13.50
CA PRO A 165 11.41 -11.44 13.53
C PRO A 165 12.09 -11.68 12.19
N ASN A 166 11.58 -12.58 11.35
CA ASN A 166 12.09 -12.87 10.01
C ASN A 166 11.84 -11.69 9.03
N HIS A 167 10.95 -10.76 9.40
CA HIS A 167 10.63 -9.54 8.65
C HIS A 167 11.22 -8.26 9.30
N GLY A 168 12.25 -8.42 10.15
CA GLY A 168 12.96 -7.30 10.76
C GLY A 168 12.16 -6.55 11.83
N VAL A 169 11.19 -7.21 12.47
CA VAL A 169 10.36 -6.66 13.56
C VAL A 169 10.60 -7.44 14.83
N ALA A 170 11.01 -6.77 15.89
CA ALA A 170 11.04 -7.38 17.23
C ALA A 170 9.61 -7.57 17.74
N THR A 171 9.32 -8.69 18.38
CA THR A 171 7.95 -8.99 18.81
C THR A 171 7.92 -9.67 20.17
N ARG A 172 6.81 -9.49 20.86
CA ARG A 172 6.50 -10.18 22.12
C ARG A 172 5.02 -10.53 22.16
N LEU A 173 4.71 -11.77 22.56
CA LEU A 173 3.33 -12.17 22.82
C LEU A 173 2.94 -11.81 24.25
N VAL A 174 1.77 -11.20 24.42
CA VAL A 174 1.18 -10.82 25.72
C VAL A 174 -0.15 -11.53 25.89
N VAL A 175 -0.30 -12.25 26.98
CA VAL A 175 -1.50 -13.01 27.31
C VAL A 175 -2.21 -12.33 28.50
N LEU A 176 -3.44 -11.84 28.29
CA LEU A 176 -4.17 -11.09 29.29
C LEU A 176 -4.95 -11.98 30.30
N GLY A 177 -5.42 -13.15 29.89
CA GLY A 177 -6.31 -13.96 30.69
C GLY A 177 -6.03 -15.46 30.61
N LYS A 178 -6.72 -16.20 31.49
CA LYS A 178 -6.58 -17.65 31.62
C LYS A 178 -7.31 -18.38 30.50
N PRO A 179 -6.70 -19.43 29.94
CA PRO A 179 -7.37 -20.27 28.96
C PRO A 179 -8.48 -21.12 29.61
N HIS A 180 -9.56 -21.35 28.88
CA HIS A 180 -10.64 -22.28 29.27
C HIS A 180 -10.71 -23.52 28.37
N ARG A 181 -9.69 -23.71 27.54
CA ARG A 181 -9.40 -24.88 26.72
C ARG A 181 -7.93 -25.24 26.88
N ARG A 182 -7.47 -26.27 26.16
CA ARG A 182 -6.06 -26.64 26.13
C ARG A 182 -5.21 -25.43 25.73
N LYS A 183 -4.17 -25.17 26.53
CA LYS A 183 -3.25 -24.03 26.32
C LYS A 183 -2.33 -24.32 25.12
N LEU A 184 -2.19 -23.34 24.23
CA LEU A 184 -1.12 -23.30 23.23
C LEU A 184 0.22 -23.02 23.93
N GLN A 185 1.30 -23.53 23.37
CA GLN A 185 2.64 -23.18 23.85
C GLN A 185 2.93 -21.72 23.49
N ALA A 186 3.31 -20.93 24.47
CA ALA A 186 3.73 -19.56 24.28
C ALA A 186 5.16 -19.51 23.74
N PRO A 187 5.49 -18.62 22.79
CA PRO A 187 6.86 -18.33 22.42
C PRO A 187 7.70 -17.89 23.61
N GLU A 188 9.01 -18.11 23.54
CA GLU A 188 9.95 -17.63 24.55
C GLU A 188 9.87 -16.11 24.72
N GLY A 189 10.00 -15.61 25.94
CA GLY A 189 9.91 -14.18 26.24
C GLY A 189 8.49 -13.61 26.26
N SER A 190 7.44 -14.45 26.13
CA SER A 190 6.04 -14.00 26.25
C SER A 190 5.73 -13.47 27.65
N LEU A 191 4.84 -12.47 27.72
CA LEU A 191 4.38 -11.86 28.98
C LEU A 191 2.99 -12.41 29.34
N ASP A 192 2.89 -13.09 30.49
CA ASP A 192 1.61 -13.63 30.98
C ASP A 192 1.05 -12.75 32.12
N LEU A 193 0.00 -12.00 31.80
CA LEU A 193 -0.74 -11.12 32.74
C LEU A 193 -2.02 -11.77 33.27
N SER A 194 -2.25 -13.07 33.07
CA SER A 194 -3.47 -13.76 33.44
C SER A 194 -3.75 -13.74 34.97
N HIS A 195 -2.72 -13.46 35.76
CA HIS A 195 -2.79 -13.37 37.21
C HIS A 195 -3.14 -11.94 37.72
N HIS A 196 -3.03 -10.91 36.86
CA HIS A 196 -3.39 -9.54 37.23
C HIS A 196 -4.90 -9.33 37.18
N PRO A 197 -5.48 -8.50 38.08
CA PRO A 197 -6.89 -8.13 38.03
C PRO A 197 -7.23 -7.46 36.67
N ARG A 198 -8.37 -7.81 36.07
CA ARG A 198 -8.75 -7.33 34.72
C ARG A 198 -8.66 -5.80 34.57
N ARG A 199 -9.16 -5.06 35.56
CA ARG A 199 -9.16 -3.58 35.56
C ARG A 199 -7.77 -2.94 35.61
N GLU A 200 -6.73 -3.67 35.98
CA GLU A 200 -5.36 -3.18 36.16
C GLU A 200 -4.43 -3.61 35.03
N ARG A 201 -4.82 -4.64 34.23
CA ARG A 201 -3.97 -5.25 33.19
C ARG A 201 -3.54 -4.25 32.11
N ALA A 202 -4.48 -3.46 31.58
CA ALA A 202 -4.20 -2.51 30.53
C ALA A 202 -3.20 -1.42 31.00
N GLY A 203 -3.38 -0.90 32.23
CA GLY A 203 -2.45 0.07 32.81
C GLY A 203 -1.07 -0.52 33.10
N PHE A 204 -1.01 -1.76 33.60
CA PHE A 204 0.26 -2.46 33.82
C PHE A 204 0.98 -2.75 32.51
N LEU A 205 0.23 -3.24 31.50
CA LEU A 205 0.78 -3.50 30.17
C LEU A 205 1.30 -2.23 29.52
N ALA A 206 0.55 -1.13 29.60
CA ALA A 206 0.95 0.16 29.06
C ALA A 206 2.30 0.63 29.64
N LYS A 207 2.45 0.58 30.97
CA LYS A 207 3.72 0.93 31.64
C LYS A 207 4.84 0.00 31.21
N THR A 208 4.61 -1.31 31.18
CA THR A 208 5.61 -2.29 30.77
C THR A 208 6.02 -2.11 29.30
N ALA A 209 5.05 -1.85 28.42
CA ALA A 209 5.30 -1.62 27.00
C ALA A 209 6.17 -0.37 26.76
N ILE A 210 5.89 0.73 27.47
CA ILE A 210 6.71 1.94 27.42
C ILE A 210 8.13 1.66 27.94
N ALA A 211 8.25 1.04 29.12
CA ALA A 211 9.54 0.75 29.75
C ALA A 211 10.41 -0.20 28.93
N GLN A 212 9.80 -1.11 28.17
CA GLN A 212 10.50 -2.08 27.33
C GLN A 212 10.58 -1.67 25.87
N GLY A 213 10.15 -0.45 25.53
CA GLY A 213 10.34 0.13 24.21
C GLY A 213 9.44 -0.46 23.12
N ALA A 214 8.19 -0.81 23.42
CA ALA A 214 7.21 -1.15 22.39
C ALA A 214 6.87 0.07 21.53
N ASP A 215 6.75 -0.14 20.22
CA ASP A 215 6.41 0.89 19.25
C ASP A 215 4.98 0.77 18.73
N VAL A 216 4.45 -0.44 18.70
CA VAL A 216 3.08 -0.74 18.28
C VAL A 216 2.48 -1.80 19.20
N LEU A 217 1.22 -1.61 19.58
CA LEU A 217 0.41 -2.62 20.26
C LEU A 217 -0.55 -3.23 19.24
N HIS A 218 -0.45 -4.53 19.00
CA HIS A 218 -1.32 -5.26 18.08
C HIS A 218 -2.29 -6.13 18.88
N VAL A 219 -3.56 -5.74 18.93
CA VAL A 219 -4.57 -6.41 19.73
C VAL A 219 -5.38 -7.43 18.93
N HIS A 220 -5.65 -8.57 19.57
CA HIS A 220 -6.49 -9.64 19.06
C HIS A 220 -7.53 -10.00 20.11
N LEU A 221 -8.82 -9.90 19.78
CA LEU A 221 -9.94 -10.29 20.65
C LEU A 221 -10.09 -9.47 21.96
N THR A 222 -9.39 -8.36 22.14
CA THR A 222 -9.63 -7.45 23.28
C THR A 222 -10.96 -6.72 23.07
N ASP A 223 -11.69 -6.41 24.17
CA ASP A 223 -12.88 -5.58 24.04
C ASP A 223 -12.55 -4.08 23.87
N ALA A 224 -13.57 -3.27 23.60
CA ALA A 224 -13.38 -1.85 23.35
C ALA A 224 -12.76 -1.10 24.55
N ASP A 225 -13.14 -1.46 25.78
CA ASP A 225 -12.63 -0.80 26.98
C ASP A 225 -11.14 -1.09 27.21
N GLU A 226 -10.73 -2.36 27.05
CA GLU A 226 -9.31 -2.75 27.12
C GLU A 226 -8.51 -2.06 26.00
N THR A 227 -9.05 -2.02 24.77
CA THR A 227 -8.41 -1.35 23.62
C THR A 227 -8.23 0.15 23.85
N ARG A 228 -9.26 0.86 24.31
CA ARG A 228 -9.18 2.29 24.68
C ARG A 228 -8.18 2.56 25.79
N ALA A 229 -8.15 1.68 26.80
CA ALA A 229 -7.21 1.82 27.90
C ALA A 229 -5.75 1.69 27.42
N LEU A 230 -5.48 0.81 26.46
CA LEU A 230 -4.17 0.67 25.84
C LEU A 230 -3.82 1.89 24.96
N ALA A 231 -4.77 2.41 24.20
CA ALA A 231 -4.55 3.58 23.35
C ALA A 231 -4.07 4.83 24.10
N LYS A 232 -4.50 4.98 25.36
CA LYS A 232 -4.12 6.11 26.23
C LYS A 232 -2.62 6.18 26.54
N CYS A 233 -1.84 5.13 26.31
CA CYS A 233 -0.39 5.16 26.58
C CYS A 233 0.43 5.86 25.46
N GLY A 234 -0.21 6.38 24.41
CA GLY A 234 0.48 7.04 23.29
C GLY A 234 1.20 6.10 22.32
N ILE A 235 1.22 4.79 22.57
CA ILE A 235 1.71 3.79 21.61
C ILE A 235 0.58 3.51 20.61
N PRO A 236 0.85 3.54 19.29
CA PRO A 236 -0.14 3.17 18.30
C PRO A 236 -0.73 1.79 18.54
N VAL A 237 -2.06 1.71 18.52
CA VAL A 237 -2.77 0.43 18.60
C VAL A 237 -3.28 0.04 17.22
N ILE A 238 -2.93 -1.14 16.75
CA ILE A 238 -3.55 -1.79 15.60
C ILE A 238 -4.39 -2.97 16.09
N ALA A 239 -5.47 -3.30 15.40
CA ALA A 239 -6.34 -4.40 15.79
C ALA A 239 -6.61 -5.34 14.64
N THR A 240 -6.57 -6.66 14.87
CA THR A 240 -7.00 -7.66 13.86
C THR A 240 -8.38 -8.19 14.17
N VAL A 241 -9.28 -8.10 13.19
CA VAL A 241 -10.61 -8.70 13.18
C VAL A 241 -10.54 -10.10 12.61
N HIS A 242 -10.92 -11.09 13.41
CA HIS A 242 -10.85 -12.52 13.06
C HIS A 242 -12.17 -13.14 12.61
N ASN A 243 -13.27 -12.39 12.68
CA ASN A 243 -14.61 -12.87 12.37
C ASN A 243 -15.43 -11.80 11.60
N ALA A 244 -16.54 -12.23 11.00
CA ALA A 244 -17.60 -11.33 10.58
C ALA A 244 -18.17 -10.56 11.80
N ARG A 245 -18.89 -9.47 11.57
CA ARG A 245 -19.40 -8.52 12.57
C ARG A 245 -20.07 -9.19 13.79
N HIS A 246 -20.87 -10.23 13.59
CA HIS A 246 -21.50 -10.99 14.67
C HIS A 246 -20.51 -11.64 15.67
N GLY A 247 -19.28 -11.81 15.28
CA GLY A 247 -18.20 -12.36 16.10
C GLY A 247 -17.18 -11.35 16.59
N TRP A 248 -17.45 -10.04 16.45
CA TRP A 248 -16.56 -8.99 16.95
C TRP A 248 -16.50 -8.98 18.47
N PRO A 249 -15.39 -8.56 19.05
CA PRO A 249 -15.31 -8.32 20.48
C PRO A 249 -16.33 -7.27 20.94
N ARG A 250 -16.68 -7.32 22.21
CA ARG A 250 -17.72 -6.47 22.78
C ARG A 250 -17.45 -5.00 22.52
N GLU A 251 -18.46 -4.28 22.05
CA GLU A 251 -18.52 -2.82 21.86
C GLU A 251 -17.47 -2.25 20.87
N TRP A 252 -16.90 -3.10 20.01
CA TRP A 252 -15.97 -2.61 18.99
C TRP A 252 -16.59 -1.61 18.02
N GLU A 253 -17.88 -1.70 17.79
CA GLU A 253 -18.65 -0.74 16.98
C GLU A 253 -18.63 0.70 17.54
N MET A 254 -18.18 0.86 18.77
CA MET A 254 -18.06 2.15 19.47
C MET A 254 -16.61 2.69 19.50
N LEU A 255 -15.67 2.04 18.82
CA LEU A 255 -14.30 2.53 18.72
C LEU A 255 -14.21 3.70 17.74
N GLU A 256 -13.31 4.64 18.03
CA GLU A 256 -13.12 5.86 17.25
C GLU A 256 -11.66 5.97 16.74
N LYS A 257 -11.42 6.90 15.81
CA LYS A 257 -10.08 7.17 15.23
C LYS A 257 -8.97 7.37 16.28
N GLY A 258 -9.30 7.88 17.46
CA GLY A 258 -8.36 8.05 18.57
C GLY A 258 -8.00 6.76 19.31
N ASP A 259 -8.84 5.74 19.21
CA ASP A 259 -8.64 4.47 19.93
C ASP A 259 -7.73 3.50 19.15
N LEU A 260 -7.79 3.55 17.82
CA LEU A 260 -7.05 2.66 16.93
C LEU A 260 -6.37 3.46 15.82
N ALA A 261 -5.13 3.09 15.49
CA ALA A 261 -4.42 3.64 14.35
C ALA A 261 -4.88 2.96 13.05
N LEU A 262 -5.09 1.64 13.08
CA LEU A 262 -5.40 0.84 11.91
C LEU A 262 -6.13 -0.43 12.31
N MET A 263 -7.09 -0.86 11.51
CA MET A 263 -7.72 -2.17 11.60
C MET A 263 -7.24 -3.11 10.50
N LEU A 264 -6.89 -4.33 10.86
CA LEU A 264 -6.55 -5.40 9.93
C LEU A 264 -7.70 -6.41 9.90
N ALA A 265 -8.22 -6.67 8.73
CA ALA A 265 -9.29 -7.64 8.51
C ALA A 265 -8.71 -8.96 7.99
N CYS A 266 -9.10 -10.10 8.53
CA CYS A 266 -8.64 -11.39 8.02
C CYS A 266 -9.22 -11.75 6.63
N SER A 267 -10.14 -10.95 6.10
CA SER A 267 -10.77 -11.11 4.78
C SER A 267 -11.28 -9.79 4.24
N GLN A 268 -11.46 -9.69 2.91
CA GLN A 268 -12.09 -8.52 2.28
C GLN A 268 -13.56 -8.34 2.74
N ALA A 269 -14.25 -9.46 2.98
CA ALA A 269 -15.61 -9.39 3.53
C ALA A 269 -15.62 -8.67 4.89
N ALA A 270 -14.70 -9.03 5.78
CA ALA A 270 -14.54 -8.35 7.07
C ALA A 270 -14.05 -6.91 6.92
N GLU A 271 -13.19 -6.61 5.95
CA GLU A 271 -12.75 -5.22 5.69
C GLU A 271 -13.92 -4.34 5.23
N ARG A 272 -14.80 -4.85 4.37
CA ARG A 272 -16.02 -4.11 3.95
C ARG A 272 -16.91 -3.78 5.14
N GLU A 273 -17.18 -4.75 6.02
CA GLU A 273 -17.94 -4.52 7.26
C GLU A 273 -17.28 -3.45 8.17
N LEU A 274 -15.95 -3.49 8.30
CA LEU A 274 -15.18 -2.49 9.07
C LEU A 274 -15.33 -1.09 8.49
N ARG A 275 -15.18 -0.93 7.18
CA ARG A 275 -15.32 0.36 6.49
C ARG A 275 -16.73 0.94 6.61
N GLU A 276 -17.75 0.08 6.62
CA GLU A 276 -19.14 0.48 6.80
C GLU A 276 -19.42 0.95 8.24
N VAL A 277 -18.94 0.21 9.24
CA VAL A 277 -19.28 0.47 10.66
C VAL A 277 -18.33 1.50 11.29
N LEU A 278 -17.06 1.52 10.89
CA LEU A 278 -16.00 2.35 11.44
C LEU A 278 -15.26 3.16 10.35
N PRO A 279 -15.97 3.97 9.57
CA PRO A 279 -15.40 4.65 8.39
C PRO A 279 -14.26 5.64 8.73
N GLY A 280 -14.17 6.07 10.01
CA GLY A 280 -13.12 6.98 10.48
C GLY A 280 -11.79 6.29 10.78
N ILE A 281 -11.73 4.96 10.81
CA ILE A 281 -10.52 4.18 11.12
C ILE A 281 -10.05 3.50 9.82
N PRO A 282 -8.79 3.70 9.37
CA PRO A 282 -8.28 2.98 8.21
C PRO A 282 -8.36 1.46 8.39
N ALA A 283 -8.75 0.73 7.34
CA ALA A 283 -8.82 -0.71 7.36
C ALA A 283 -8.09 -1.32 6.17
N ARG A 284 -7.44 -2.48 6.36
CA ARG A 284 -6.76 -3.26 5.33
C ARG A 284 -6.96 -4.76 5.55
N THR A 285 -7.18 -5.49 4.48
CA THR A 285 -7.22 -6.95 4.52
C THR A 285 -5.82 -7.52 4.68
N VAL A 286 -5.64 -8.36 5.68
CA VAL A 286 -4.47 -9.24 5.85
C VAL A 286 -5.01 -10.66 6.04
N TRP A 287 -4.98 -11.45 4.98
CA TRP A 287 -5.45 -12.83 5.05
C TRP A 287 -4.71 -13.63 6.09
N ASN A 288 -5.45 -14.49 6.79
CA ASN A 288 -4.84 -15.50 7.67
C ASN A 288 -3.88 -16.38 6.85
N GLY A 289 -2.75 -16.71 7.44
CA GLY A 289 -1.75 -17.57 6.86
C GLY A 289 -1.58 -18.86 7.64
N ILE A 290 -1.18 -19.91 6.94
CA ILE A 290 -0.75 -21.18 7.53
C ILE A 290 0.71 -21.45 7.21
N ARG A 291 1.32 -22.41 7.94
CA ARG A 291 2.67 -22.92 7.65
C ARG A 291 2.54 -24.10 6.69
N PRO A 292 2.94 -23.96 5.41
CA PRO A 292 2.80 -25.04 4.42
C PRO A 292 3.47 -26.34 4.82
N GLU A 293 4.62 -26.28 5.48
CA GLU A 293 5.38 -27.42 5.96
C GLU A 293 4.65 -28.23 7.05
N THR A 294 3.69 -27.59 7.77
CA THR A 294 2.84 -28.27 8.75
C THR A 294 1.69 -29.04 8.08
N PHE A 295 1.24 -28.55 6.94
CA PHE A 295 0.12 -29.10 6.15
C PHE A 295 0.56 -29.38 4.71
N PRO A 296 1.52 -30.31 4.50
CA PRO A 296 1.98 -30.66 3.16
C PRO A 296 0.87 -31.39 2.38
N GLU A 297 0.89 -31.26 1.08
CA GLU A 297 0.01 -32.03 0.22
C GLU A 297 0.26 -33.55 0.42
N THR A 298 -0.82 -34.28 0.63
CA THR A 298 -0.76 -35.73 0.79
C THR A 298 -1.77 -36.38 -0.17
N PRO A 299 -1.49 -37.60 -0.68
CA PRO A 299 -2.45 -38.31 -1.51
C PRO A 299 -3.78 -38.53 -0.76
N LEU A 300 -4.88 -38.59 -1.52
CA LEU A 300 -6.17 -38.98 -0.94
C LEU A 300 -6.09 -40.40 -0.41
N PRO A 301 -6.69 -40.70 0.74
CA PRO A 301 -6.80 -42.06 1.23
C PRO A 301 -7.52 -42.97 0.22
N PRO A 302 -7.28 -44.28 0.22
CA PRO A 302 -8.07 -45.22 -0.58
C PRO A 302 -9.55 -45.17 -0.18
N GLY A 303 -10.43 -44.93 -1.17
CA GLY A 303 -11.89 -44.84 -0.98
C GLY A 303 -12.65 -46.13 -1.18
N ASP A 304 -11.96 -47.30 -1.28
CA ASP A 304 -12.57 -48.54 -1.69
C ASP A 304 -13.55 -49.13 -0.67
N GLU A 305 -13.30 -48.93 0.62
CA GLU A 305 -14.17 -49.45 1.68
C GLU A 305 -14.91 -48.37 2.47
N CYS A 306 -14.28 -47.20 2.65
CA CYS A 306 -14.80 -46.15 3.52
C CYS A 306 -14.39 -44.76 3.04
N PHE A 307 -15.35 -43.81 3.04
CA PHE A 307 -15.06 -42.39 2.92
C PHE A 307 -15.09 -41.73 4.29
N THR A 308 -14.02 -41.04 4.61
CA THR A 308 -13.89 -40.25 5.86
C THR A 308 -14.12 -38.79 5.53
N LEU A 309 -15.12 -38.16 6.16
CA LEU A 309 -15.37 -36.73 6.12
C LEU A 309 -14.84 -36.09 7.38
N ALA A 310 -14.08 -35.01 7.24
CA ALA A 310 -13.57 -34.26 8.38
C ALA A 310 -14.32 -32.92 8.55
N CYS A 311 -14.51 -32.52 9.79
CA CYS A 311 -14.84 -31.15 10.17
C CYS A 311 -13.84 -30.68 11.21
N VAL A 312 -13.22 -29.51 11.00
CA VAL A 312 -12.24 -28.95 11.93
C VAL A 312 -12.87 -27.73 12.58
N ALA A 313 -13.49 -27.90 13.74
CA ALA A 313 -14.16 -26.84 14.47
C ALA A 313 -14.40 -27.19 15.94
N ASN A 314 -14.24 -26.22 16.82
CA ASN A 314 -14.71 -26.32 18.20
C ASN A 314 -16.25 -26.22 18.25
N PRO A 315 -16.94 -27.00 19.07
CA PRO A 315 -18.40 -26.93 19.16
C PRO A 315 -18.84 -25.54 19.63
N ARG A 316 -19.58 -24.84 18.75
CA ARG A 316 -20.20 -23.52 19.00
C ARG A 316 -21.43 -23.42 18.09
N PRO A 317 -22.49 -22.69 18.51
CA PRO A 317 -23.71 -22.56 17.71
C PRO A 317 -23.45 -22.09 16.28
N GLN A 318 -22.55 -21.12 16.08
CA GLN A 318 -22.19 -20.58 14.77
C GLN A 318 -21.61 -21.60 13.80
N LYS A 319 -21.05 -22.71 14.29
CA LYS A 319 -20.48 -23.78 13.47
C LYS A 319 -21.51 -24.77 12.95
N ARG A 320 -22.72 -24.73 13.48
CA ARG A 320 -23.88 -25.58 13.08
C ARG A 320 -23.51 -27.04 12.90
N LEU A 321 -22.68 -27.58 13.81
CA LEU A 321 -22.16 -28.95 13.73
C LEU A 321 -23.26 -30.01 13.77
N GLU A 322 -24.42 -29.70 14.34
CA GLU A 322 -25.61 -30.56 14.41
C GLU A 322 -26.17 -30.93 13.03
N LEU A 323 -25.84 -30.18 11.97
CA LEU A 323 -26.24 -30.50 10.59
C LEU A 323 -25.41 -31.63 9.97
N LEU A 324 -24.17 -31.83 10.44
CA LEU A 324 -23.23 -32.78 9.83
C LEU A 324 -23.76 -34.22 9.77
N PRO A 325 -24.34 -34.79 10.87
CA PRO A 325 -24.84 -36.16 10.80
C PRO A 325 -25.96 -36.33 9.76
N GLY A 326 -26.85 -35.35 9.62
CA GLY A 326 -27.90 -35.32 8.57
C GLY A 326 -27.33 -35.25 7.17
N ILE A 327 -26.27 -34.47 6.96
CA ILE A 327 -25.56 -34.38 5.67
C ILE A 327 -24.92 -35.72 5.33
N VAL A 328 -24.27 -36.38 6.29
CA VAL A 328 -23.65 -37.72 6.08
C VAL A 328 -24.70 -38.78 5.77
N ALA A 329 -25.85 -38.73 6.45
CA ALA A 329 -26.95 -39.64 6.17
C ALA A 329 -27.49 -39.46 4.74
N ALA A 330 -27.78 -38.21 4.33
CA ALA A 330 -28.23 -37.93 3.00
C ALA A 330 -27.19 -38.32 1.92
N LEU A 331 -25.89 -38.11 2.21
CA LEU A 331 -24.81 -38.54 1.31
C LEU A 331 -24.79 -40.08 1.14
N ARG A 332 -25.00 -40.81 2.24
CA ARG A 332 -25.12 -42.28 2.14
C ARG A 332 -26.21 -42.70 1.18
N ASP A 333 -27.38 -42.08 1.30
CA ASP A 333 -28.53 -42.41 0.45
C ASP A 333 -28.28 -41.97 -1.02
N GLU A 334 -27.62 -40.88 -1.25
CA GLU A 334 -27.22 -40.42 -2.60
C GLU A 334 -26.21 -41.41 -3.25
N LEU A 335 -25.17 -41.81 -2.51
CA LEU A 335 -24.18 -42.76 -3.02
C LEU A 335 -24.82 -44.12 -3.31
N ALA A 336 -25.75 -44.57 -2.45
CA ALA A 336 -26.53 -45.78 -2.69
C ALA A 336 -27.39 -45.69 -3.95
N GLY A 337 -28.04 -44.51 -4.19
CA GLY A 337 -28.77 -44.21 -5.43
C GLY A 337 -27.92 -44.26 -6.69
N ARG A 338 -26.61 -43.93 -6.57
CA ARG A 338 -25.61 -44.06 -7.63
C ARG A 338 -24.98 -45.45 -7.75
N GLY A 339 -25.50 -46.43 -6.98
CA GLY A 339 -24.99 -47.81 -6.97
C GLY A 339 -23.70 -48.03 -6.19
N ILE A 340 -23.34 -47.09 -5.34
CA ILE A 340 -22.09 -47.07 -4.58
C ILE A 340 -22.38 -47.39 -3.11
N SER A 341 -21.91 -48.56 -2.62
CA SER A 341 -22.03 -48.95 -1.22
C SER A 341 -20.70 -48.78 -0.53
N ARG A 342 -20.51 -47.71 0.23
CA ARG A 342 -19.33 -47.41 1.00
C ARG A 342 -19.70 -47.01 2.43
N ARG A 343 -18.89 -47.40 3.40
CA ARG A 343 -19.03 -46.86 4.77
C ARG A 343 -18.69 -45.38 4.75
N LEU A 344 -19.41 -44.61 5.58
CA LEU A 344 -19.13 -43.19 5.82
C LEU A 344 -18.76 -42.97 7.27
N LYS A 345 -17.65 -42.29 7.48
CA LYS A 345 -17.16 -41.90 8.82
C LYS A 345 -17.08 -40.37 8.90
N LEU A 346 -17.59 -39.83 10.00
CA LEU A 346 -17.47 -38.41 10.33
C LEU A 346 -16.46 -38.24 11.45
N VAL A 347 -15.41 -37.42 11.21
CA VAL A 347 -14.40 -37.06 12.22
C VAL A 347 -14.49 -35.56 12.49
N ILE A 348 -14.75 -35.21 13.72
CA ILE A 348 -14.77 -33.78 14.16
C ILE A 348 -13.51 -33.51 14.99
N ALA A 349 -12.63 -32.71 14.43
CA ALA A 349 -11.43 -32.22 15.08
C ALA A 349 -11.73 -30.89 15.81
N GLY A 350 -12.01 -30.97 17.10
CA GLY A 350 -12.30 -29.83 17.96
C GLY A 350 -12.24 -30.20 19.43
N GLU A 351 -12.22 -29.20 20.28
CA GLU A 351 -12.22 -29.36 21.74
C GLU A 351 -13.51 -28.80 22.35
N THR A 352 -14.18 -29.56 23.16
CA THR A 352 -15.36 -29.08 23.89
C THR A 352 -14.91 -28.35 25.15
N SER A 353 -15.27 -27.10 25.28
CA SER A 353 -15.03 -26.35 26.53
C SER A 353 -16.05 -26.74 27.60
N GLU A 354 -15.55 -27.30 28.67
CA GLU A 354 -16.39 -27.65 29.83
C GLU A 354 -16.96 -26.43 30.57
N LEU A 355 -16.33 -25.27 30.42
CA LEU A 355 -16.76 -24.02 31.02
C LEU A 355 -17.90 -23.32 30.25
N LEU A 356 -18.08 -23.65 28.96
CA LEU A 356 -19.09 -23.00 28.11
C LEU A 356 -20.29 -23.93 27.91
N ALA A 357 -21.44 -23.54 28.48
CA ALA A 357 -22.70 -24.27 28.33
C ALA A 357 -23.08 -24.50 26.86
N GLU A 358 -22.91 -23.50 26.02
CA GLU A 358 -23.21 -23.56 24.57
C GLU A 358 -22.36 -24.63 23.86
N ALA A 359 -21.06 -24.76 24.22
CA ALA A 359 -20.21 -25.77 23.63
C ALA A 359 -20.68 -27.20 23.98
N ARG A 360 -21.08 -27.41 25.25
CA ARG A 360 -21.63 -28.71 25.67
C ARG A 360 -22.96 -29.02 24.97
N GLN A 361 -23.86 -28.03 24.85
CA GLN A 361 -25.15 -28.16 24.16
C GLN A 361 -24.95 -28.48 22.64
N SER A 362 -24.05 -27.75 21.99
CA SER A 362 -23.71 -28.04 20.60
C SER A 362 -23.18 -29.45 20.41
N ARG A 363 -22.24 -29.87 21.27
CA ARG A 363 -21.72 -31.25 21.27
C ARG A 363 -22.85 -32.31 21.44
N GLN A 364 -23.69 -32.14 22.43
CA GLN A 364 -24.81 -33.07 22.70
C GLN A 364 -25.81 -33.11 21.54
N ALA A 365 -26.03 -32.01 20.84
CA ALA A 365 -26.91 -31.99 19.67
C ALA A 365 -26.32 -32.85 18.52
N VAL A 366 -25.02 -32.71 18.25
CA VAL A 366 -24.32 -33.56 17.26
C VAL A 366 -24.39 -35.03 17.60
N ASP A 367 -24.12 -35.39 18.87
CA ASP A 367 -24.11 -36.78 19.33
C ASP A 367 -25.52 -37.39 19.19
N ARG A 368 -26.60 -36.68 19.53
CA ARG A 368 -27.98 -37.12 19.36
C ARG A 368 -28.36 -37.35 17.89
N GLU A 369 -27.99 -36.39 16.98
CA GLU A 369 -28.27 -36.55 15.56
C GLU A 369 -27.46 -37.67 14.91
N ALA A 370 -26.20 -37.86 15.34
CA ALA A 370 -25.37 -38.97 14.88
C ALA A 370 -25.98 -40.34 15.26
N LEU A 371 -26.47 -40.46 16.52
CA LEU A 371 -27.15 -41.69 16.99
C LEU A 371 -28.46 -41.93 16.20
N LYS A 372 -29.28 -40.89 16.02
CA LYS A 372 -30.55 -40.95 15.26
C LYS A 372 -30.35 -41.45 13.82
N HIS A 373 -29.31 -41.02 13.16
CA HIS A 373 -28.99 -41.33 11.77
C HIS A 373 -28.07 -42.58 11.61
N GLY A 374 -27.54 -43.14 12.73
CA GLY A 374 -26.64 -44.27 12.71
C GLY A 374 -25.29 -43.98 12.06
N ILE A 375 -24.74 -42.78 12.32
CA ILE A 375 -23.49 -42.29 11.73
C ILE A 375 -22.31 -42.68 12.62
N GLU A 376 -21.26 -43.24 12.03
CA GLU A 376 -19.96 -43.48 12.70
C GLU A 376 -19.29 -42.10 12.93
N LEU A 377 -19.37 -41.62 14.17
CA LEU A 377 -18.84 -40.35 14.62
C LEU A 377 -17.62 -40.50 15.51
N THR A 378 -16.56 -39.74 15.24
CA THR A 378 -15.36 -39.64 16.09
C THR A 378 -15.05 -38.20 16.43
N TRP A 379 -14.94 -37.90 17.74
CA TRP A 379 -14.39 -36.64 18.22
C TRP A 379 -12.93 -36.82 18.62
N THR A 380 -12.05 -35.91 18.15
CA THR A 380 -10.61 -36.02 18.51
C THR A 380 -10.29 -35.39 19.84
N GLU A 381 -11.08 -34.43 20.33
CA GLU A 381 -10.86 -33.69 21.59
C GLU A 381 -9.41 -33.21 21.76
N GLY A 382 -8.82 -32.71 20.67
CA GLY A 382 -7.44 -32.23 20.64
C GLY A 382 -6.35 -33.29 20.85
N ARG A 383 -6.73 -34.59 20.90
CA ARG A 383 -5.78 -35.69 21.06
C ARG A 383 -5.05 -36.07 19.80
N MET A 384 -5.67 -35.78 18.64
CA MET A 384 -5.10 -36.01 17.30
C MET A 384 -4.84 -34.65 16.65
N PRO A 385 -3.61 -34.38 16.20
CA PRO A 385 -3.31 -33.16 15.45
C PRO A 385 -4.17 -33.04 14.18
N VAL A 386 -4.59 -31.82 13.83
CA VAL A 386 -5.45 -31.55 12.65
C VAL A 386 -4.83 -32.13 11.38
N ARG A 387 -3.50 -32.02 11.20
CA ARG A 387 -2.80 -32.59 10.04
C ARG A 387 -3.02 -34.11 9.88
N GLU A 388 -3.11 -34.86 10.99
CA GLU A 388 -3.32 -36.32 10.96
C GLU A 388 -4.79 -36.63 10.64
N VAL A 389 -5.73 -35.79 11.12
CA VAL A 389 -7.15 -35.91 10.75
C VAL A 389 -7.32 -35.67 9.26
N LEU A 390 -6.72 -34.60 8.72
CA LEU A 390 -6.78 -34.27 7.32
C LEU A 390 -6.10 -35.31 6.42
N ALA A 391 -4.99 -35.90 6.87
CA ALA A 391 -4.33 -36.97 6.13
C ALA A 391 -5.22 -38.21 5.93
N GLN A 392 -6.15 -38.45 6.86
CA GLN A 392 -7.11 -39.56 6.80
C GLN A 392 -8.45 -39.18 6.14
N ALA A 393 -8.68 -37.90 5.87
CA ALA A 393 -9.94 -37.41 5.32
C ALA A 393 -9.94 -37.43 3.79
N HIS A 394 -11.10 -37.67 3.18
CA HIS A 394 -11.34 -37.55 1.76
C HIS A 394 -11.85 -36.14 1.39
N ALA A 395 -12.55 -35.47 2.31
CA ALA A 395 -13.03 -34.11 2.15
C ALA A 395 -13.20 -33.43 3.52
N LEU A 396 -13.12 -32.09 3.53
CA LEU A 396 -13.54 -31.25 4.66
C LEU A 396 -14.95 -30.72 4.41
N VAL A 397 -15.80 -30.76 5.45
CA VAL A 397 -17.15 -30.18 5.43
C VAL A 397 -17.27 -29.08 6.50
N SER A 398 -17.81 -27.94 6.10
CA SER A 398 -18.02 -26.81 7.01
C SER A 398 -19.40 -26.18 6.82
N CYS A 399 -20.21 -26.22 7.86
CA CYS A 399 -21.58 -25.70 7.87
C CYS A 399 -21.69 -24.32 8.55
N SER A 400 -20.60 -23.62 8.79
CA SER A 400 -20.56 -22.39 9.57
C SER A 400 -21.53 -21.32 9.05
N ALA A 401 -22.28 -20.72 9.95
CA ALA A 401 -23.19 -19.60 9.63
C ALA A 401 -22.44 -18.29 9.36
N HIS A 402 -21.30 -18.11 9.99
CA HIS A 402 -20.39 -16.98 9.74
C HIS A 402 -18.93 -17.37 10.06
N GLU A 403 -18.03 -16.83 9.29
CA GLU A 403 -16.56 -17.00 9.39
C GLU A 403 -15.88 -15.66 9.12
N GLY A 404 -14.63 -15.52 9.55
CA GLY A 404 -13.73 -14.51 9.03
C GLY A 404 -13.02 -15.05 7.78
N LEU A 405 -11.82 -15.65 7.98
CA LEU A 405 -11.14 -16.49 6.99
C LEU A 405 -10.70 -17.78 7.72
N SER A 406 -11.31 -18.89 7.37
CA SER A 406 -11.15 -20.14 8.11
C SER A 406 -9.76 -20.75 7.93
N LEU A 407 -9.00 -20.93 9.02
CA LEU A 407 -7.75 -21.69 9.01
C LEU A 407 -7.98 -23.16 8.63
N ALA A 408 -9.08 -23.75 9.08
CA ALA A 408 -9.42 -25.13 8.76
C ALA A 408 -9.59 -25.37 7.24
N HIS A 409 -10.15 -24.39 6.52
CA HIS A 409 -10.24 -24.45 5.07
C HIS A 409 -8.86 -24.37 4.42
N LEU A 410 -8.00 -23.45 4.88
CA LEU A 410 -6.63 -23.32 4.39
C LEU A 410 -5.80 -24.56 4.64
N GLU A 411 -5.91 -25.15 5.83
CA GLU A 411 -5.21 -26.37 6.24
C GLU A 411 -5.62 -27.58 5.37
N ALA A 412 -6.94 -27.71 5.12
CA ALA A 412 -7.47 -28.77 4.25
C ALA A 412 -7.03 -28.60 2.80
N LEU A 413 -7.18 -27.41 2.23
CA LEU A 413 -6.77 -27.11 0.86
C LEU A 413 -5.26 -27.28 0.66
N SER A 414 -4.44 -26.87 1.64
CA SER A 414 -2.98 -27.09 1.63
C SER A 414 -2.63 -28.59 1.63
N SER A 415 -3.39 -29.38 2.41
CA SER A 415 -3.20 -30.83 2.49
C SER A 415 -3.74 -31.60 1.28
N GLY A 416 -4.26 -30.89 0.26
CA GLY A 416 -4.85 -31.50 -0.94
C GLY A 416 -6.27 -32.04 -0.73
N ARG A 417 -6.99 -31.60 0.31
CA ARG A 417 -8.37 -32.02 0.57
C ARG A 417 -9.37 -31.06 -0.08
N PRO A 418 -10.36 -31.57 -0.83
CA PRO A 418 -11.47 -30.75 -1.26
C PRO A 418 -12.26 -30.27 -0.04
N VAL A 419 -12.79 -29.06 -0.14
CA VAL A 419 -13.58 -28.39 0.89
C VAL A 419 -14.98 -28.11 0.38
N ILE A 420 -16.00 -28.51 1.12
CA ILE A 420 -17.38 -28.15 0.87
C ILE A 420 -17.85 -27.25 2.02
N ALA A 421 -18.17 -26.00 1.72
CA ALA A 421 -18.43 -25.00 2.75
C ALA A 421 -19.54 -24.04 2.37
N CYS A 422 -20.23 -23.47 3.37
CA CYS A 422 -21.12 -22.36 3.17
C CYS A 422 -20.36 -21.09 2.75
N ASP A 423 -20.96 -20.27 1.88
CA ASP A 423 -20.46 -18.98 1.44
C ASP A 423 -20.66 -17.94 2.54
N THR A 424 -19.70 -17.91 3.46
CA THR A 424 -19.72 -17.02 4.63
C THR A 424 -18.37 -16.32 4.82
N GLY A 425 -18.41 -15.03 5.08
CA GLY A 425 -17.20 -14.22 5.31
C GLY A 425 -16.18 -14.34 4.17
N GLY A 426 -14.94 -14.64 4.49
CA GLY A 426 -13.84 -14.78 3.53
C GLY A 426 -13.80 -16.09 2.76
N THR A 427 -14.77 -17.02 2.95
CA THR A 427 -14.75 -18.32 2.26
C THR A 427 -14.80 -18.15 0.74
N ARG A 428 -15.56 -17.16 0.24
CA ARG A 428 -15.62 -16.82 -1.20
C ARG A 428 -14.25 -16.40 -1.76
N GLU A 429 -13.39 -15.79 -0.96
CA GLU A 429 -12.05 -15.37 -1.37
C GLU A 429 -11.12 -16.57 -1.60
N LEU A 430 -11.32 -17.65 -0.85
CA LEU A 430 -10.63 -18.94 -1.05
C LEU A 430 -11.12 -19.71 -2.27
N ALA A 431 -12.39 -19.51 -2.65
CA ALA A 431 -12.98 -20.17 -3.81
C ALA A 431 -12.57 -19.52 -5.15
N TRP A 432 -11.97 -18.33 -5.13
CA TRP A 432 -11.56 -17.64 -6.34
C TRP A 432 -10.52 -18.46 -7.10
N ARG A 433 -10.88 -18.89 -8.33
CA ARG A 433 -10.07 -19.78 -9.20
C ARG A 433 -9.66 -21.09 -8.53
N ASN A 434 -10.44 -21.56 -7.58
CA ASN A 434 -10.14 -22.72 -6.78
C ASN A 434 -11.26 -23.78 -6.91
N LEU A 435 -11.04 -24.77 -7.74
CA LEU A 435 -11.98 -25.86 -7.98
C LEU A 435 -12.06 -26.84 -6.81
N ALA A 436 -11.09 -26.84 -5.89
CA ALA A 436 -11.09 -27.72 -4.72
C ALA A 436 -11.99 -27.20 -3.58
N LEU A 437 -12.60 -26.00 -3.71
CA LEU A 437 -13.55 -25.48 -2.77
C LEU A 437 -14.90 -25.27 -3.44
N SER A 438 -15.93 -26.02 -2.98
CA SER A 438 -17.31 -25.87 -3.38
C SER A 438 -18.04 -24.97 -2.39
N LEU A 439 -18.55 -23.84 -2.89
CA LEU A 439 -19.36 -22.89 -2.12
C LEU A 439 -20.84 -23.26 -2.24
N LEU A 440 -21.51 -23.30 -1.10
CA LEU A 440 -22.95 -23.46 -0.98
C LEU A 440 -23.55 -22.21 -0.31
N ASP A 441 -24.84 -21.97 -0.51
CA ASP A 441 -25.51 -20.85 0.15
C ASP A 441 -25.37 -20.95 1.69
N ALA A 442 -25.38 -19.79 2.37
CA ALA A 442 -25.17 -19.73 3.82
C ALA A 442 -26.21 -20.55 4.62
N ASP A 443 -27.39 -20.74 4.06
CA ASP A 443 -28.51 -21.52 4.61
C ASP A 443 -28.73 -22.85 3.89
N ALA A 444 -27.74 -23.34 3.11
CA ALA A 444 -27.81 -24.58 2.35
C ALA A 444 -28.33 -25.75 3.17
N SER A 445 -29.25 -26.49 2.58
CA SER A 445 -29.83 -27.68 3.18
C SER A 445 -28.88 -28.88 3.12
N PRO A 446 -29.08 -29.93 3.94
CA PRO A 446 -28.28 -31.16 3.85
C PRO A 446 -28.22 -31.76 2.43
N VAL A 447 -29.27 -31.64 1.63
CA VAL A 447 -29.33 -32.18 0.28
C VAL A 447 -28.36 -31.46 -0.66
N GLU A 448 -28.21 -30.13 -0.54
CA GLU A 448 -27.28 -29.35 -1.37
C GLU A 448 -25.81 -29.74 -1.09
N PHE A 449 -25.47 -29.95 0.19
CA PHE A 449 -24.17 -30.50 0.57
C PHE A 449 -23.91 -31.87 -0.07
N THR A 450 -24.94 -32.70 -0.16
CA THR A 450 -24.84 -34.09 -0.62
C THR A 450 -24.29 -34.21 -2.04
N LYS A 451 -24.81 -33.37 -2.96
CA LYS A 451 -24.37 -33.41 -4.37
C LYS A 451 -22.90 -33.00 -4.48
N ALA A 452 -22.51 -31.87 -3.86
CA ALA A 452 -21.14 -31.38 -3.90
C ALA A 452 -20.15 -32.38 -3.27
N LEU A 453 -20.55 -33.03 -2.15
CA LEU A 453 -19.75 -34.06 -1.51
C LEU A 453 -19.61 -35.33 -2.38
N ALA A 454 -20.71 -35.83 -2.96
CA ALA A 454 -20.68 -36.99 -3.82
C ALA A 454 -19.75 -36.75 -5.03
N ASP A 455 -19.87 -35.61 -5.66
CA ASP A 455 -19.04 -35.27 -6.81
C ASP A 455 -17.54 -35.15 -6.40
N ALA A 456 -17.24 -34.50 -5.27
CA ALA A 456 -15.86 -34.37 -4.77
C ALA A 456 -15.24 -35.72 -4.35
N LEU A 457 -16.02 -36.64 -3.83
CA LEU A 457 -15.54 -37.98 -3.43
C LEU A 457 -15.33 -38.92 -4.62
N LEU A 458 -16.18 -38.84 -5.63
CA LEU A 458 -16.16 -39.74 -6.80
C LEU A 458 -15.24 -39.22 -7.91
N THR A 459 -15.14 -37.89 -8.03
CA THR A 459 -14.30 -37.22 -9.02
C THR A 459 -13.57 -36.06 -8.33
N PRO A 460 -12.53 -36.37 -7.54
CA PRO A 460 -11.83 -35.35 -6.78
C PRO A 460 -11.30 -34.23 -7.68
N PRO A 461 -11.55 -32.95 -7.30
CA PRO A 461 -11.01 -31.82 -8.04
C PRO A 461 -9.48 -31.74 -7.92
N PRO A 462 -8.83 -30.98 -8.83
CA PRO A 462 -7.40 -30.69 -8.69
C PRO A 462 -7.08 -30.06 -7.33
N SER A 463 -5.95 -30.45 -6.74
CA SER A 463 -5.49 -29.90 -5.47
C SER A 463 -5.21 -28.41 -5.55
N ALA A 464 -5.60 -27.68 -4.52
CA ALA A 464 -5.39 -26.23 -4.40
C ALA A 464 -4.13 -25.86 -3.59
N HIS A 465 -3.29 -26.79 -3.21
CA HIS A 465 -2.13 -26.52 -2.35
C HIS A 465 -1.23 -25.39 -2.88
N LYS A 466 -0.97 -25.36 -4.19
CA LYS A 466 -0.15 -24.31 -4.84
C LYS A 466 -0.76 -22.91 -4.67
N LEU A 467 -2.08 -22.78 -4.76
CA LEU A 467 -2.79 -21.51 -4.56
C LEU A 467 -2.65 -21.04 -3.11
N VAL A 468 -2.85 -21.96 -2.16
CA VAL A 468 -2.70 -21.66 -0.72
C VAL A 468 -1.26 -21.24 -0.42
N TRP A 469 -0.26 -21.94 -0.94
CA TRP A 469 1.15 -21.63 -0.72
C TRP A 469 1.59 -20.34 -1.39
N ARG A 470 0.93 -19.95 -2.48
CA ARG A 470 1.18 -18.67 -3.13
C ARG A 470 0.69 -17.47 -2.30
N ASP A 471 -0.53 -17.56 -1.73
CA ASP A 471 -1.23 -16.39 -1.19
C ASP A 471 -1.41 -16.41 0.34
N PHE A 472 -1.56 -17.58 0.97
CA PHE A 472 -2.08 -17.74 2.32
C PHE A 472 -1.05 -18.38 3.28
N THR A 473 0.21 -17.93 3.22
CA THR A 473 1.26 -18.41 4.14
C THR A 473 1.44 -17.49 5.32
N THR A 474 1.88 -18.03 6.46
CA THR A 474 2.24 -17.24 7.65
C THR A 474 3.31 -16.19 7.33
N ALA A 475 4.30 -16.51 6.49
CA ALA A 475 5.32 -15.55 6.07
C ALA A 475 4.73 -14.34 5.34
N ARG A 476 3.78 -14.54 4.38
CA ARG A 476 3.11 -13.44 3.68
C ARG A 476 2.23 -12.61 4.59
N MET A 477 1.47 -13.26 5.46
CA MET A 477 0.67 -12.59 6.48
C MET A 477 1.56 -11.70 7.35
N SER A 478 2.67 -12.25 7.86
CA SER A 478 3.59 -11.53 8.75
C SER A 478 4.32 -10.39 8.04
N ALA A 479 4.74 -10.57 6.78
CA ALA A 479 5.32 -9.49 5.97
C ALA A 479 4.37 -8.29 5.83
N ARG A 480 3.06 -8.55 5.61
CA ARG A 480 2.05 -7.50 5.52
C ARG A 480 1.81 -6.83 6.88
N VAL A 481 1.70 -7.61 7.96
CA VAL A 481 1.56 -7.06 9.32
C VAL A 481 2.78 -6.21 9.69
N ALA A 482 4.01 -6.66 9.38
CA ALA A 482 5.23 -5.89 9.60
C ALA A 482 5.20 -4.55 8.88
N ARG A 483 4.78 -4.54 7.60
CA ARG A 483 4.63 -3.32 6.80
C ARG A 483 3.62 -2.36 7.42
N PHE A 484 2.43 -2.84 7.77
CA PHE A 484 1.39 -2.01 8.40
C PHE A 484 1.77 -1.52 9.80
N ALA A 485 2.49 -2.32 10.58
CA ALA A 485 3.00 -1.88 11.87
C ALA A 485 4.02 -0.73 11.72
N LYS A 486 4.93 -0.81 10.72
CA LYS A 486 5.84 0.29 10.38
C LYS A 486 5.06 1.56 10.00
N GLN A 487 4.03 1.43 9.16
CA GLN A 487 3.18 2.56 8.79
C GLN A 487 2.48 3.16 10.02
N ALA A 488 1.88 2.35 10.87
CA ALA A 488 1.20 2.81 12.09
C ALA A 488 2.15 3.53 13.06
N ALA A 489 3.42 3.10 13.13
CA ALA A 489 4.43 3.75 13.97
C ALA A 489 4.88 5.13 13.44
N CYS A 490 4.82 5.33 12.11
CA CYS A 490 5.49 6.44 11.45
C CYS A 490 4.54 7.51 10.86
N PHE A 491 3.41 7.12 10.27
CA PHE A 491 2.53 8.01 9.48
C PHE A 491 1.40 8.65 10.29
N ARG A 492 1.69 9.17 11.47
CA ARG A 492 0.67 9.82 12.32
C ARG A 492 0.59 11.33 12.23
N ASP A 493 1.53 11.95 11.51
CA ASP A 493 1.60 13.41 11.47
C ASP A 493 0.57 13.97 10.49
N GLU A 494 -0.48 14.60 11.01
CA GLU A 494 -1.47 15.35 10.23
C GLU A 494 -0.84 16.57 9.53
N THR A 495 0.41 16.91 9.85
CA THR A 495 1.15 18.04 9.28
C THR A 495 1.98 17.69 8.05
N ALA A 496 1.97 16.44 7.60
CA ALA A 496 2.69 16.04 6.38
C ALA A 496 2.22 16.89 5.18
N ASN A 497 3.17 17.57 4.55
CA ASN A 497 2.91 18.47 3.41
C ASN A 497 3.71 18.07 2.15
N THR A 498 4.14 16.82 2.06
CA THR A 498 4.94 16.35 0.94
C THR A 498 4.07 15.60 -0.06
N LEU A 499 4.12 16.02 -1.32
CA LEU A 499 3.52 15.30 -2.44
C LEU A 499 4.56 14.34 -3.04
N TRP A 500 4.24 13.05 -3.05
CA TRP A 500 5.06 12.02 -3.67
C TRP A 500 4.48 11.60 -5.02
N PHE A 501 5.23 11.85 -6.09
CA PHE A 501 4.93 11.25 -7.39
C PHE A 501 5.69 9.95 -7.57
N VAL A 502 5.01 8.91 -8.03
CA VAL A 502 5.61 7.63 -8.40
C VAL A 502 5.39 7.40 -9.88
N THR A 503 6.47 7.27 -10.64
CA THR A 503 6.42 7.08 -12.09
C THR A 503 7.48 6.08 -12.57
N ASN A 504 7.36 5.60 -13.80
CA ASN A 504 8.33 4.65 -14.35
C ASN A 504 9.71 5.29 -14.56
N ASN A 505 9.74 6.37 -15.32
CA ASN A 505 10.95 7.10 -15.68
C ASN A 505 10.62 8.53 -16.07
N LEU A 506 11.66 9.35 -16.25
CA LEU A 506 11.56 10.74 -16.71
C LEU A 506 12.19 10.94 -18.11
N SER A 507 12.20 9.90 -18.95
CA SER A 507 12.60 9.99 -20.34
C SER A 507 11.74 10.98 -21.14
N MET A 508 12.11 11.31 -22.36
CA MET A 508 11.35 12.21 -23.23
C MET A 508 10.03 11.57 -23.66
N GLY A 509 8.92 12.12 -23.19
CA GLY A 509 7.57 11.65 -23.52
C GLY A 509 6.50 12.58 -22.98
N GLY A 510 5.28 12.50 -23.52
CA GLY A 510 4.18 13.40 -23.15
C GLY A 510 3.78 13.28 -21.67
N ALA A 511 3.60 12.08 -21.17
CA ALA A 511 3.26 11.84 -19.77
C ALA A 511 4.34 12.37 -18.81
N GLN A 512 5.61 12.08 -19.13
CA GLN A 512 6.77 12.52 -18.33
C GLN A 512 6.91 14.05 -18.35
N SER A 513 6.71 14.69 -19.51
CA SER A 513 6.73 16.15 -19.63
C SER A 513 5.62 16.81 -18.81
N SER A 514 4.42 16.25 -18.83
CA SER A 514 3.30 16.75 -18.02
C SER A 514 3.58 16.62 -16.52
N LEU A 515 4.14 15.50 -16.06
CA LEU A 515 4.54 15.33 -14.67
C LEU A 515 5.58 16.36 -14.26
N ARG A 516 6.65 16.54 -15.05
CA ARG A 516 7.71 17.50 -14.74
C ARG A 516 7.19 18.94 -14.64
N ARG A 517 6.32 19.36 -15.57
CA ARG A 517 5.68 20.69 -15.53
C ARG A 517 4.86 20.86 -14.25
N LEU A 518 4.04 19.87 -13.91
CA LEU A 518 3.20 19.90 -12.72
C LEU A 518 4.03 19.91 -11.43
N ALA A 519 5.03 19.04 -11.33
CA ALA A 519 5.93 18.95 -10.16
C ALA A 519 6.66 20.29 -9.93
N LYS A 520 7.20 20.90 -10.99
CA LYS A 520 7.84 22.22 -10.91
C LYS A 520 6.85 23.31 -10.52
N SER A 521 5.63 23.29 -11.06
CA SER A 521 4.59 24.27 -10.72
C SER A 521 4.18 24.19 -9.24
N PHE A 522 4.09 22.99 -8.67
CA PHE A 522 3.84 22.80 -7.24
C PHE A 522 5.01 23.28 -6.38
N HIS A 523 6.22 22.92 -6.77
CA HIS A 523 7.43 23.34 -6.04
C HIS A 523 7.58 24.86 -6.02
N GLN A 524 7.37 25.53 -7.14
CA GLN A 524 7.38 27.00 -7.24
C GLN A 524 6.32 27.69 -6.36
N ARG A 525 5.23 26.99 -6.05
CA ARG A 525 4.18 27.44 -5.11
C ARG A 525 4.48 27.10 -3.64
N GLY A 526 5.70 26.65 -3.35
CA GLY A 526 6.16 26.33 -1.99
C GLY A 526 5.73 24.98 -1.45
N MET A 527 5.18 24.10 -2.30
CA MET A 527 4.87 22.73 -1.89
C MET A 527 6.13 21.86 -1.92
N ARG A 528 6.26 20.99 -0.96
CA ARG A 528 7.33 19.98 -0.98
C ARG A 528 6.94 18.84 -1.90
N VAL A 529 7.77 18.61 -2.91
CA VAL A 529 7.52 17.59 -3.94
C VAL A 529 8.70 16.61 -3.96
N ARG A 530 8.41 15.32 -3.97
CA ARG A 530 9.38 14.23 -4.21
C ARG A 530 8.91 13.32 -5.34
N VAL A 531 9.86 12.71 -6.04
CA VAL A 531 9.55 11.81 -7.15
C VAL A 531 10.29 10.49 -6.95
N ALA A 532 9.57 9.36 -7.04
CA ALA A 532 10.17 8.02 -7.07
C ALA A 532 10.09 7.44 -8.48
N LEU A 533 11.22 6.91 -8.99
CA LEU A 533 11.35 6.35 -10.33
C LEU A 533 11.54 4.83 -10.28
N LEU A 534 10.73 4.08 -11.02
CA LEU A 534 10.69 2.61 -10.96
C LEU A 534 11.58 1.90 -11.99
N GLN A 535 11.99 2.59 -13.06
CA GLN A 535 12.68 1.98 -14.22
C GLN A 535 13.93 2.75 -14.66
N GLU A 536 14.44 3.66 -13.85
CA GLU A 536 15.73 4.30 -14.12
C GLU A 536 16.84 3.64 -13.30
N TYR A 537 18.05 3.77 -13.80
CA TYR A 537 19.25 3.36 -13.07
C TYR A 537 19.76 4.55 -12.23
N PRO A 538 20.12 4.34 -10.96
CA PRO A 538 20.68 5.42 -10.12
C PRO A 538 21.85 6.14 -10.77
N GLU A 539 22.72 5.39 -11.47
CA GLU A 539 23.97 5.87 -12.07
C GLU A 539 23.77 6.55 -13.44
N HIS A 540 22.63 6.35 -14.09
CA HIS A 540 22.35 6.86 -15.45
C HIS A 540 21.10 7.74 -15.47
N PRO A 541 21.18 9.00 -14.97
CA PRO A 541 20.04 9.88 -14.93
C PRO A 541 19.59 10.31 -16.34
N THR A 542 18.27 10.26 -16.56
CA THR A 542 17.66 10.86 -17.75
C THR A 542 17.73 12.39 -17.72
N ALA A 543 17.61 13.04 -18.86
CA ALA A 543 17.55 14.50 -18.94
C ALA A 543 16.39 15.08 -18.11
N GLY A 544 15.25 14.37 -18.04
CA GLY A 544 14.12 14.80 -17.24
C GLY A 544 14.36 14.68 -15.75
N ARG A 545 15.15 13.70 -15.29
CA ARG A 545 15.58 13.59 -13.89
C ARG A 545 16.52 14.72 -13.52
N LEU A 546 17.50 15.03 -14.38
CA LEU A 546 18.41 16.16 -14.16
C LEU A 546 17.65 17.48 -14.10
N ASP A 547 16.66 17.72 -14.99
CA ASP A 547 15.80 18.88 -14.98
C ASP A 547 15.07 19.07 -13.64
N LEU A 548 14.54 18.02 -13.02
CA LEU A 548 13.90 18.12 -11.69
C LEU A 548 14.91 18.44 -10.59
N LEU A 549 16.08 17.79 -10.60
CA LEU A 549 17.15 18.02 -9.62
C LEU A 549 17.68 19.46 -9.69
N GLU A 550 17.87 20.03 -10.89
CA GLU A 550 18.28 21.42 -11.10
C GLU A 550 17.25 22.42 -10.54
N HIS A 551 15.97 22.02 -10.49
CA HIS A 551 14.90 22.84 -9.89
C HIS A 551 14.69 22.56 -8.39
N GLY A 552 15.59 21.81 -7.73
CA GLY A 552 15.52 21.53 -6.30
C GLY A 552 14.48 20.48 -5.89
N ILE A 553 13.97 19.70 -6.84
CA ILE A 553 13.02 18.60 -6.57
C ILE A 553 13.81 17.31 -6.37
N GLU A 554 13.67 16.72 -5.19
CA GLU A 554 14.33 15.48 -4.85
C GLU A 554 13.76 14.27 -5.59
N VAL A 555 14.64 13.42 -6.12
CA VAL A 555 14.27 12.23 -6.88
C VAL A 555 14.91 11.01 -6.25
N PHE A 556 14.07 10.06 -5.84
CA PHE A 556 14.49 8.76 -5.33
C PHE A 556 14.44 7.69 -6.43
N VAL A 557 15.49 6.91 -6.56
CA VAL A 557 15.61 5.86 -7.57
C VAL A 557 16.03 4.56 -6.89
N PRO A 558 15.08 3.64 -6.59
CA PRO A 558 15.44 2.29 -6.16
C PRO A 558 16.11 1.54 -7.32
N PRO A 559 16.83 0.44 -7.06
CA PRO A 559 17.28 -0.45 -8.12
C PRO A 559 16.10 -0.83 -9.04
N PRO A 560 16.28 -0.80 -10.37
CA PRO A 560 15.15 -0.93 -11.30
C PRO A 560 14.55 -2.34 -11.31
N ALA A 561 13.32 -2.43 -11.80
CA ALA A 561 12.62 -3.69 -12.03
C ALA A 561 13.48 -4.63 -12.91
N GLY A 562 13.72 -5.85 -12.44
CA GLY A 562 14.60 -6.85 -13.05
C GLY A 562 15.94 -7.03 -12.31
N ILE A 563 16.35 -6.06 -11.46
CA ILE A 563 17.45 -6.22 -10.49
C ILE A 563 16.89 -6.65 -9.14
N ILE A 564 15.83 -5.98 -8.68
CA ILE A 564 15.06 -6.36 -7.48
C ILE A 564 13.61 -6.64 -7.85
N ASP A 565 12.91 -7.37 -7.00
CA ASP A 565 11.49 -7.63 -7.21
C ASP A 565 10.61 -6.41 -6.80
N ALA A 566 9.34 -6.42 -7.23
CA ALA A 566 8.44 -5.30 -6.95
C ALA A 566 8.14 -5.10 -5.44
N PRO A 567 7.96 -6.14 -4.61
CA PRO A 567 7.85 -5.99 -3.17
C PRO A 567 9.06 -5.30 -2.52
N GLU A 568 10.29 -5.67 -2.92
CA GLU A 568 11.52 -5.06 -2.40
C GLU A 568 11.63 -3.59 -2.82
N ALA A 569 11.35 -3.27 -4.07
CA ALA A 569 11.31 -1.88 -4.56
C ALA A 569 10.30 -1.02 -3.78
N VAL A 570 9.12 -1.58 -3.53
CA VAL A 570 8.08 -0.93 -2.73
C VAL A 570 8.55 -0.69 -1.29
N ASP A 571 9.19 -1.66 -0.65
CA ASP A 571 9.70 -1.51 0.72
C ASP A 571 10.78 -0.42 0.82
N LEU A 572 11.64 -0.26 -0.20
CA LEU A 572 12.61 0.84 -0.29
C LEU A 572 11.91 2.20 -0.44
N ILE A 573 10.89 2.31 -1.28
CA ILE A 573 10.10 3.55 -1.45
C ILE A 573 9.38 3.91 -0.14
N LEU A 574 8.78 2.93 0.52
CA LEU A 574 8.13 3.13 1.82
C LEU A 574 9.11 3.57 2.91
N ALA A 575 10.36 3.08 2.89
CA ALA A 575 11.40 3.52 3.82
C ALA A 575 11.77 5.00 3.62
N GLU A 576 11.81 5.49 2.38
CA GLU A 576 11.99 6.92 2.10
C GLU A 576 10.76 7.75 2.50
N MET A 577 9.54 7.23 2.28
CA MET A 577 8.30 7.88 2.72
C MET A 577 8.16 7.93 4.24
N VAL A 578 8.78 7.02 4.98
CA VAL A 578 8.87 7.08 6.45
C VAL A 578 9.72 8.27 6.90
N ALA A 579 10.83 8.51 6.21
CA ALA A 579 11.69 9.67 6.52
C ALA A 579 11.00 11.00 6.18
N GLU A 580 10.13 10.98 5.18
CA GLU A 580 9.42 12.14 4.69
C GLU A 580 7.97 11.80 4.34
N PRO A 581 7.08 11.78 5.36
CA PRO A 581 5.71 11.29 5.23
C PRO A 581 4.91 12.03 4.16
N PRO A 582 4.21 11.29 3.27
CA PRO A 582 3.38 11.89 2.25
C PRO A 582 2.05 12.43 2.81
N SER A 583 1.65 13.63 2.37
CA SER A 583 0.25 14.07 2.45
C SER A 583 -0.59 13.39 1.36
N ALA A 584 0.01 13.20 0.18
CA ALA A 584 -0.58 12.46 -0.91
C ALA A 584 0.49 11.72 -1.73
N VAL A 585 0.13 10.54 -2.23
CA VAL A 585 0.92 9.75 -3.18
C VAL A 585 0.19 9.70 -4.51
N ILE A 586 0.87 10.12 -5.57
CA ILE A 586 0.30 10.26 -6.90
C ILE A 586 1.00 9.29 -7.85
N PHE A 587 0.27 8.30 -8.34
CA PHE A 587 0.75 7.42 -9.40
C PHE A 587 0.60 8.11 -10.75
N TRP A 588 1.71 8.28 -11.45
CA TRP A 588 1.73 8.90 -12.76
C TRP A 588 2.45 8.01 -13.77
N ASN A 589 1.71 7.29 -14.59
CA ASN A 589 2.28 6.32 -15.53
C ASN A 589 3.23 5.31 -14.84
N ALA A 590 2.86 4.82 -13.66
CA ALA A 590 3.64 3.86 -12.89
C ALA A 590 3.27 2.40 -13.26
N ILE A 591 4.22 1.48 -13.11
CA ILE A 591 4.01 0.04 -13.33
C ILE A 591 2.86 -0.46 -12.45
N THR A 592 1.91 -1.17 -13.04
CA THR A 592 0.68 -1.61 -12.36
C THR A 592 0.97 -2.43 -11.10
N THR A 593 1.91 -3.38 -11.16
CA THR A 593 2.28 -4.20 -9.99
C THR A 593 2.73 -3.34 -8.80
N HIS A 594 3.56 -2.32 -9.05
CA HIS A 594 4.03 -1.41 -7.99
C HIS A 594 2.90 -0.52 -7.46
N LYS A 595 1.99 -0.05 -8.33
CA LYS A 595 0.79 0.69 -7.89
C LYS A 595 -0.07 -0.12 -6.93
N LEU A 596 -0.37 -1.38 -7.28
CA LEU A 596 -1.19 -2.26 -6.45
C LEU A 596 -0.56 -2.47 -5.07
N LEU A 597 0.75 -2.74 -5.03
CA LEU A 597 1.50 -2.96 -3.79
C LEU A 597 1.60 -1.69 -2.94
N LEU A 598 1.88 -0.53 -3.55
CA LEU A 598 1.99 0.75 -2.84
C LEU A 598 0.63 1.23 -2.31
N ALA A 599 -0.44 1.16 -3.12
CA ALA A 599 -1.77 1.58 -2.69
C ALA A 599 -2.25 0.77 -1.48
N ASP A 600 -2.00 -0.55 -1.49
CA ASP A 600 -2.30 -1.42 -0.36
C ASP A 600 -1.48 -1.05 0.88
N ALA A 601 -0.19 -0.74 0.70
CA ALA A 601 0.75 -0.48 1.78
C ALA A 601 0.60 0.91 2.44
N LEU A 602 -0.22 1.81 1.91
CA LEU A 602 -0.36 3.20 2.36
C LEU A 602 -1.75 3.48 2.99
N PRO A 603 -2.06 2.93 4.18
CA PRO A 603 -3.38 3.12 4.80
C PRO A 603 -3.63 4.55 5.31
N PHE A 604 -2.59 5.36 5.49
CA PHE A 604 -2.66 6.69 6.10
C PHE A 604 -2.46 7.84 5.10
N ALA A 605 -1.99 7.56 3.88
CA ALA A 605 -1.81 8.56 2.85
C ALA A 605 -3.00 8.60 1.89
N LYS A 606 -3.33 9.77 1.38
CA LYS A 606 -4.25 9.92 0.25
C LYS A 606 -3.55 9.39 -1.01
N VAL A 607 -4.16 8.44 -1.68
CA VAL A 607 -3.57 7.85 -2.90
C VAL A 607 -4.40 8.26 -4.10
N HIS A 608 -3.75 8.85 -5.10
CA HIS A 608 -4.36 9.25 -6.35
C HIS A 608 -3.70 8.50 -7.51
N ASP A 609 -4.48 8.00 -8.45
CA ASP A 609 -3.96 7.38 -9.66
C ASP A 609 -4.34 8.17 -10.90
N ILE A 610 -3.35 8.44 -11.75
CA ILE A 610 -3.53 9.22 -12.97
C ILE A 610 -3.35 8.28 -14.16
N SER A 611 -4.42 8.10 -14.93
CA SER A 611 -4.41 7.27 -16.12
C SER A 611 -3.40 7.77 -17.16
N PRO A 612 -2.54 6.88 -17.70
CA PRO A 612 -1.69 7.20 -18.84
C PRO A 612 -2.40 7.08 -20.19
N GLY A 613 -3.68 6.64 -20.22
CA GLY A 613 -4.48 6.44 -21.43
C GLY A 613 -5.04 5.02 -21.57
N GLU A 614 -5.80 4.77 -22.65
CA GLU A 614 -6.59 3.54 -22.86
C GLU A 614 -5.81 2.22 -22.73
N MET A 615 -4.56 2.19 -23.16
CA MET A 615 -3.75 0.97 -23.12
C MET A 615 -3.46 0.47 -21.71
N TRP A 616 -3.51 1.35 -20.73
CA TRP A 616 -3.31 1.00 -19.33
C TRP A 616 -4.41 0.09 -18.80
N PHE A 617 -5.67 0.32 -19.15
CA PHE A 617 -6.79 -0.48 -18.62
C PHE A 617 -6.63 -1.97 -18.90
N SER A 618 -6.22 -2.34 -20.13
CA SER A 618 -6.00 -3.75 -20.46
C SER A 618 -4.81 -4.37 -19.70
N SER A 619 -3.80 -3.56 -19.36
CA SER A 619 -2.69 -3.99 -18.49
C SER A 619 -3.15 -4.14 -17.04
N PHE A 620 -3.99 -3.24 -16.57
CA PHE A 620 -4.56 -3.26 -15.22
C PHE A 620 -5.49 -4.46 -15.02
N GLU A 621 -6.40 -4.73 -15.95
CA GLU A 621 -7.29 -5.89 -15.93
C GLU A 621 -6.49 -7.20 -15.81
N ARG A 622 -5.45 -7.38 -16.63
CA ARG A 622 -4.54 -8.54 -16.53
C ARG A 622 -3.81 -8.64 -15.19
N SER A 623 -3.46 -7.50 -14.61
CA SER A 623 -2.78 -7.48 -13.29
C SER A 623 -3.72 -7.80 -12.15
N VAL A 624 -4.99 -7.43 -12.24
CA VAL A 624 -6.03 -7.84 -11.27
C VAL A 624 -6.39 -9.31 -11.46
N GLU A 625 -6.41 -9.78 -12.70
CA GLU A 625 -6.57 -11.21 -12.96
C GLU A 625 -5.43 -12.05 -12.37
N ASN A 626 -4.20 -11.53 -12.31
CA ASN A 626 -3.01 -12.18 -11.79
C ASN A 626 -2.28 -11.27 -10.78
N PRO A 627 -2.91 -10.99 -9.63
CA PRO A 627 -2.34 -10.06 -8.66
C PRO A 627 -1.02 -10.58 -8.08
N PRO A 628 -0.16 -9.68 -7.60
CA PRO A 628 1.00 -10.07 -6.80
C PRO A 628 0.60 -11.00 -5.66
N PRO A 629 1.43 -12.02 -5.35
CA PRO A 629 1.11 -12.97 -4.31
C PRO A 629 0.83 -12.32 -2.95
N GLY A 630 -0.23 -12.76 -2.29
CA GLY A 630 -0.65 -12.25 -0.97
C GLY A 630 -1.43 -10.95 -1.00
N LEU A 631 -1.64 -10.30 -2.16
CA LEU A 631 -2.54 -9.14 -2.27
C LEU A 631 -4.00 -9.59 -2.39
N PRO A 632 -4.92 -8.96 -1.63
CA PRO A 632 -6.32 -9.34 -1.61
C PRO A 632 -7.14 -8.75 -2.76
N PHE A 633 -6.55 -8.58 -3.94
CA PHE A 633 -7.26 -8.04 -5.10
C PHE A 633 -7.79 -9.17 -5.99
N ARG A 634 -9.07 -9.10 -6.32
CA ARG A 634 -9.80 -10.07 -7.15
C ARG A 634 -10.55 -9.39 -8.28
N GLU A 635 -10.94 -8.14 -8.06
CA GLU A 635 -11.74 -7.32 -8.98
C GLU A 635 -11.18 -5.88 -9.00
N PRO A 636 -11.39 -5.10 -10.08
CA PRO A 636 -10.95 -3.72 -10.15
C PRO A 636 -11.38 -2.84 -8.97
N PRO A 637 -12.59 -2.96 -8.40
CA PRO A 637 -12.98 -2.17 -7.23
C PRO A 637 -12.17 -2.43 -5.98
N ASP A 638 -11.51 -3.60 -5.85
CA ASP A 638 -10.62 -3.88 -4.70
C ASP A 638 -9.42 -2.92 -4.66
N TYR A 639 -8.96 -2.49 -5.83
CA TYR A 639 -7.95 -1.43 -5.94
C TYR A 639 -8.57 -0.05 -5.79
N GLY A 640 -9.69 0.19 -6.46
CA GLY A 640 -10.36 1.50 -6.49
C GLY A 640 -10.74 2.03 -5.11
N GLN A 641 -11.17 1.16 -4.20
CA GLN A 641 -11.51 1.53 -2.82
C GLN A 641 -10.31 2.04 -1.98
N LEU A 642 -9.06 1.83 -2.46
CA LEU A 642 -7.85 2.34 -1.82
C LEU A 642 -7.48 3.73 -2.32
N LEU A 643 -8.13 4.21 -3.39
CA LEU A 643 -7.84 5.48 -4.02
C LEU A 643 -8.78 6.59 -3.53
N GLU A 644 -8.22 7.75 -3.25
CA GLU A 644 -8.98 8.99 -3.07
C GLU A 644 -9.61 9.45 -4.38
N SER A 645 -8.89 9.26 -5.51
CA SER A 645 -9.43 9.52 -6.84
C SER A 645 -8.66 8.75 -7.93
N PHE A 646 -9.37 8.49 -9.02
CA PHE A 646 -8.80 8.06 -10.29
C PHE A 646 -8.99 9.18 -11.32
N THR A 647 -7.89 9.69 -11.88
CA THR A 647 -7.95 10.81 -12.84
C THR A 647 -7.71 10.33 -14.25
N VAL A 648 -8.62 10.66 -15.15
CA VAL A 648 -8.47 10.46 -16.60
C VAL A 648 -8.16 11.78 -17.28
N LYS A 649 -7.62 11.72 -18.50
CA LYS A 649 -7.13 12.87 -19.22
C LYS A 649 -8.12 13.48 -20.22
N TYR A 650 -9.22 12.77 -20.50
CA TYR A 650 -10.29 13.18 -21.39
C TYR A 650 -11.60 12.47 -21.05
N SER A 651 -12.72 13.08 -21.43
CA SER A 651 -14.04 12.69 -20.94
C SER A 651 -14.47 11.28 -21.39
N ALA A 652 -14.10 10.88 -22.60
CA ALA A 652 -14.49 9.56 -23.12
C ALA A 652 -13.88 8.37 -22.34
N GLU A 653 -12.77 8.60 -21.62
CA GLU A 653 -12.14 7.57 -20.78
C GLU A 653 -12.86 7.37 -19.42
N ALA A 654 -13.71 8.32 -19.02
CA ALA A 654 -14.31 8.34 -17.68
C ALA A 654 -15.27 7.15 -17.45
N GLU A 655 -16.00 6.73 -18.46
CA GLU A 655 -16.93 5.59 -18.35
C GLU A 655 -16.16 4.29 -18.03
N ARG A 656 -15.06 4.03 -18.76
CA ARG A 656 -14.22 2.86 -18.50
C ARG A 656 -13.53 2.93 -17.15
N ALA A 657 -13.10 4.14 -16.75
CA ALA A 657 -12.49 4.38 -15.45
C ALA A 657 -13.46 4.12 -14.27
N ALA A 658 -14.76 4.34 -14.46
CA ALA A 658 -15.75 4.11 -13.42
C ALA A 658 -15.78 2.64 -12.94
N ALA A 659 -15.42 1.69 -13.80
CA ALA A 659 -15.32 0.26 -13.46
C ALA A 659 -14.24 -0.05 -12.40
N ILE A 660 -13.30 0.88 -12.17
CA ILE A 660 -12.27 0.75 -11.12
C ILE A 660 -12.90 0.93 -9.72
N GLY A 661 -14.05 1.63 -9.63
CA GLY A 661 -14.73 1.84 -8.35
C GLY A 661 -14.19 3.00 -7.51
N ALA A 662 -13.23 3.79 -8.00
CA ALA A 662 -12.77 5.01 -7.38
C ALA A 662 -13.55 6.25 -7.88
N PRO A 663 -13.58 7.37 -7.14
CA PRO A 663 -14.10 8.65 -7.64
C PRO A 663 -13.32 9.10 -8.88
N VAL A 664 -13.99 9.19 -10.04
CA VAL A 664 -13.35 9.57 -11.30
C VAL A 664 -13.33 11.08 -11.46
N LYS A 665 -12.18 11.62 -11.88
CA LYS A 665 -11.97 13.02 -12.23
C LYS A 665 -11.43 13.13 -13.67
N VAL A 666 -11.84 14.16 -14.38
CA VAL A 666 -11.32 14.48 -15.72
C VAL A 666 -10.45 15.71 -15.60
N ILE A 667 -9.13 15.55 -15.75
CA ILE A 667 -8.16 16.66 -15.72
C ILE A 667 -7.23 16.50 -16.92
N PRO A 668 -7.44 17.26 -18.00
CA PRO A 668 -6.59 17.19 -19.18
C PRO A 668 -5.18 17.72 -18.91
N ASN A 669 -4.24 17.35 -19.75
CA ASN A 669 -2.90 17.91 -19.70
C ASN A 669 -2.93 19.42 -19.96
N GLY A 670 -2.03 20.14 -19.31
CA GLY A 670 -1.83 21.57 -19.50
C GLY A 670 -0.48 21.87 -20.15
N VAL A 671 -0.44 22.93 -20.94
CA VAL A 671 0.77 23.43 -21.59
C VAL A 671 1.03 24.89 -21.24
N ILE A 672 2.30 25.28 -21.33
CA ILE A 672 2.68 26.70 -21.19
C ILE A 672 2.23 27.43 -22.43
N LEU A 673 1.43 28.49 -22.24
CA LEU A 673 1.03 29.36 -23.33
C LEU A 673 2.14 30.38 -23.56
N PRO A 674 2.79 30.41 -24.76
CA PRO A 674 3.80 31.41 -25.06
C PRO A 674 3.22 32.82 -24.98
N GLU A 675 3.93 33.80 -24.42
CA GLU A 675 3.47 35.19 -24.26
C GLU A 675 3.12 35.81 -25.60
N GLN A 676 3.95 35.55 -26.59
CA GLN A 676 3.70 36.03 -27.95
C GLN A 676 3.31 34.90 -28.89
N PRO A 677 2.35 35.12 -29.81
CA PRO A 677 2.12 34.13 -30.84
C PRO A 677 3.39 33.97 -31.69
N ARG A 678 3.52 32.79 -32.21
CA ARG A 678 4.60 32.44 -33.10
C ARG A 678 4.77 33.54 -34.18
N ARG A 679 5.96 34.15 -34.32
CA ARG A 679 6.34 34.88 -35.52
C ARG A 679 6.83 33.86 -36.52
N ARG A 680 6.09 33.69 -37.65
CA ARG A 680 6.52 32.86 -38.75
C ARG A 680 7.89 33.36 -39.22
N LYS A 681 8.94 32.54 -39.07
CA LYS A 681 10.15 32.71 -39.86
C LYS A 681 9.79 32.23 -41.28
N GLN A 682 9.52 33.14 -42.19
CA GLN A 682 9.35 32.75 -43.58
C GLN A 682 10.61 32.02 -44.03
N VAL A 683 10.51 30.66 -44.09
CA VAL A 683 11.44 29.92 -44.94
C VAL A 683 11.01 30.23 -46.37
N GLU A 684 11.87 30.89 -47.17
CA GLU A 684 11.54 31.36 -48.51
C GLU A 684 10.85 30.23 -49.30
N GLY A 685 9.58 30.42 -49.59
CA GLY A 685 8.83 29.78 -50.66
C GLY A 685 8.11 28.46 -50.36
N ALA A 686 8.34 27.73 -49.29
CA ALA A 686 7.69 26.42 -49.07
C ALA A 686 6.65 26.42 -47.93
N PHE A 687 5.53 25.73 -48.10
CA PHE A 687 4.54 25.47 -47.05
C PHE A 687 4.99 24.27 -46.19
N VAL A 688 5.04 24.42 -44.87
CA VAL A 688 5.64 23.44 -43.98
C VAL A 688 4.58 22.72 -43.11
N PHE A 689 4.38 21.44 -43.36
CA PHE A 689 3.68 20.55 -42.44
C PHE A 689 4.66 20.00 -41.41
N GLY A 690 4.34 20.08 -40.14
CA GLY A 690 5.18 19.58 -39.05
C GLY A 690 4.50 18.49 -38.25
N THR A 691 5.27 17.50 -37.83
CA THR A 691 4.86 16.54 -36.79
C THR A 691 6.00 16.35 -35.80
N ALA A 692 5.67 16.24 -34.52
CA ALA A 692 6.64 15.96 -33.46
C ALA A 692 6.19 14.71 -32.68
N ALA A 693 6.86 13.61 -32.89
CA ALA A 693 6.52 12.33 -32.29
C ALA A 693 7.72 11.38 -32.26
N ARG A 694 7.80 10.50 -31.28
CA ARG A 694 8.72 9.34 -31.33
C ARG A 694 8.41 8.53 -32.58
N ILE A 695 9.45 8.05 -33.24
CA ILE A 695 9.27 7.18 -34.40
C ILE A 695 8.93 5.80 -33.88
N SER A 696 7.65 5.43 -33.96
CA SER A 696 7.12 4.11 -33.58
C SER A 696 5.84 3.81 -34.37
N PRO A 697 5.45 2.53 -34.53
CA PRO A 697 4.26 2.15 -35.32
C PRO A 697 2.97 2.80 -34.85
N GLN A 698 2.83 3.12 -33.58
CA GLN A 698 1.65 3.78 -33.00
C GLN A 698 1.46 5.22 -33.48
N LYS A 699 2.52 5.86 -34.02
CA LYS A 699 2.48 7.25 -34.50
C LYS A 699 2.09 7.36 -35.97
N ARG A 700 1.88 6.23 -36.64
CA ARG A 700 1.30 6.16 -38.00
C ARG A 700 1.98 7.11 -39.00
N LEU A 701 3.30 7.28 -38.86
CA LEU A 701 4.07 8.15 -39.75
C LEU A 701 4.09 7.62 -41.21
N ASP A 702 3.87 6.31 -41.39
CA ASP A 702 3.63 5.68 -42.69
C ASP A 702 2.42 6.30 -43.41
N GLU A 703 1.29 6.42 -42.72
CA GLU A 703 0.07 7.03 -43.30
C GLU A 703 0.27 8.54 -43.59
N LEU A 704 1.00 9.25 -42.72
CA LEU A 704 1.32 10.65 -42.95
C LEU A 704 2.16 10.86 -44.20
N ILE A 705 3.21 10.04 -44.39
CA ILE A 705 4.09 10.12 -45.59
C ILE A 705 3.29 9.78 -46.86
N GLU A 706 2.44 8.76 -46.82
CA GLU A 706 1.60 8.41 -47.96
C GLU A 706 0.55 9.51 -48.27
N ALA A 707 -0.10 10.08 -47.28
CA ALA A 707 -1.03 11.19 -47.47
C ALA A 707 -0.34 12.42 -48.05
N PHE A 708 0.89 12.72 -47.58
CA PHE A 708 1.70 13.80 -48.11
C PHE A 708 2.09 13.54 -49.54
N ARG A 709 2.46 12.31 -49.89
CA ARG A 709 2.75 11.88 -51.28
C ARG A 709 1.54 12.11 -52.20
N MET A 710 0.34 11.69 -51.75
CA MET A 710 -0.90 11.89 -52.51
C MET A 710 -1.26 13.38 -52.70
N ALA A 711 -1.05 14.21 -51.68
CA ALA A 711 -1.39 15.60 -51.71
C ALA A 711 -0.41 16.43 -52.53
N LEU A 712 0.83 16.02 -52.66
CA LEU A 712 1.95 16.80 -53.21
C LEU A 712 1.69 17.41 -54.58
N PRO A 713 1.00 16.75 -55.56
CA PRO A 713 0.70 17.35 -56.88
C PRO A 713 -0.25 18.58 -56.78
N ASP A 714 -1.08 18.64 -55.77
CA ASP A 714 -2.09 19.72 -55.57
C ASP A 714 -1.64 20.74 -54.50
N LEU A 715 -0.47 20.58 -53.93
CA LEU A 715 0.08 21.47 -52.94
C LEU A 715 0.95 22.56 -53.59
N PRO A 716 1.06 23.78 -53.02
CA PRO A 716 2.16 24.68 -53.32
C PRO A 716 3.49 24.00 -52.97
N ALA A 717 4.62 24.61 -53.24
CA ALA A 717 5.91 24.08 -52.80
C ALA A 717 5.81 23.74 -51.29
N ALA A 718 5.88 22.44 -50.94
CA ALA A 718 5.60 21.98 -49.57
C ALA A 718 6.72 21.07 -49.08
N VAL A 719 6.89 21.06 -47.73
CA VAL A 719 7.86 20.22 -47.02
C VAL A 719 7.16 19.57 -45.82
N LEU A 720 7.42 18.31 -45.60
CA LEU A 720 7.02 17.61 -44.38
C LEU A 720 8.22 17.51 -43.41
N ARG A 721 8.10 18.10 -42.23
CA ARG A 721 9.10 18.04 -41.16
C ARG A 721 8.70 17.06 -40.06
N ILE A 722 9.57 16.10 -39.80
CA ILE A 722 9.38 15.07 -38.77
C ILE A 722 10.45 15.27 -37.70
N ALA A 723 10.02 15.63 -36.47
CA ALA A 723 10.87 15.77 -35.32
C ALA A 723 10.59 14.61 -34.31
N GLY A 724 11.66 13.97 -33.85
CA GLY A 724 11.60 12.91 -32.84
C GLY A 724 12.67 11.85 -33.02
N SER A 725 12.99 11.16 -31.90
CA SER A 725 13.92 10.03 -31.88
C SER A 725 13.21 8.72 -32.22
N VAL A 726 13.99 7.75 -32.67
CA VAL A 726 13.52 6.38 -32.89
C VAL A 726 13.28 5.74 -31.52
N GLU A 727 12.11 5.13 -31.31
CA GLU A 727 11.83 4.36 -30.12
C GLU A 727 12.67 3.08 -30.11
N THR A 728 13.22 2.72 -28.96
CA THR A 728 14.03 1.49 -28.80
C THR A 728 13.24 0.28 -29.30
N GLY A 729 13.82 -0.47 -30.24
CA GLY A 729 13.17 -1.62 -30.89
C GLY A 729 12.33 -1.27 -32.12
N ALA A 730 12.29 0.01 -32.55
CA ALA A 730 11.60 0.47 -33.76
C ALA A 730 12.56 0.88 -34.89
N GLU A 731 13.82 0.41 -34.86
CA GLU A 731 14.87 0.76 -35.84
C GLU A 731 14.52 0.30 -37.23
N GLU A 732 13.97 -0.91 -37.39
CA GLU A 732 13.50 -1.44 -38.67
C GLU A 732 12.35 -0.61 -39.23
N HIS A 733 11.34 -0.32 -38.41
CA HIS A 733 10.25 0.56 -38.79
C HIS A 733 10.72 1.96 -39.24
N ALA A 734 11.71 2.53 -38.55
CA ALA A 734 12.29 3.81 -38.91
C ALA A 734 13.02 3.74 -40.27
N ALA A 735 13.66 2.63 -40.61
CA ALA A 735 14.29 2.40 -41.93
C ALA A 735 13.22 2.28 -43.00
N GLU A 736 12.14 1.57 -42.78
CA GLU A 736 10.97 1.47 -43.68
C GLU A 736 10.37 2.82 -43.99
N LEU A 737 10.15 3.66 -42.96
CA LEU A 737 9.62 5.02 -43.11
C LEU A 737 10.56 5.92 -43.96
N ARG A 738 11.87 5.78 -43.78
CA ARG A 738 12.85 6.54 -44.62
C ARG A 738 12.83 6.10 -46.07
N ALA A 739 12.73 4.79 -46.32
CA ALA A 739 12.57 4.25 -47.67
C ALA A 739 11.23 4.74 -48.29
N LEU A 740 10.14 4.74 -47.52
CA LEU A 740 8.85 5.24 -47.96
C LEU A 740 8.90 6.73 -48.31
N ALA A 741 9.73 7.53 -47.66
CA ALA A 741 9.90 8.97 -47.90
C ALA A 741 10.89 9.30 -49.00
N GLU A 742 11.54 8.30 -49.62
CA GLU A 742 12.55 8.53 -50.66
C GLU A 742 11.95 9.29 -51.85
N GLY A 743 12.65 10.34 -52.29
CA GLY A 743 12.20 11.23 -53.39
C GLY A 743 11.13 12.25 -53.03
N LEU A 744 10.63 12.24 -51.77
CA LEU A 744 9.68 13.26 -51.25
C LEU A 744 10.43 14.37 -50.50
N PRO A 745 9.90 15.60 -50.47
CA PRO A 745 10.45 16.69 -49.65
C PRO A 745 10.14 16.48 -48.16
N VAL A 746 10.77 15.48 -47.53
CA VAL A 746 10.65 15.13 -46.13
C VAL A 746 11.96 15.42 -45.41
N GLU A 747 11.88 16.23 -44.34
CA GLU A 747 13.02 16.59 -43.49
C GLU A 747 12.92 15.83 -42.17
N TRP A 748 13.92 15.00 -41.85
CA TRP A 748 14.07 14.27 -40.59
C TRP A 748 14.98 15.05 -39.66
N LEU A 749 14.41 15.68 -38.61
CA LEU A 749 15.14 16.55 -37.69
C LEU A 749 15.75 15.83 -36.50
N GLY A 750 15.38 14.57 -36.28
CA GLY A 750 15.79 13.88 -35.09
C GLY A 750 15.13 14.47 -33.83
N GLU A 751 15.72 14.21 -32.66
CA GLU A 751 15.23 14.73 -31.39
C GLU A 751 15.47 16.25 -31.31
N THR A 752 14.43 17.00 -30.94
CA THR A 752 14.54 18.44 -30.74
C THR A 752 14.26 18.80 -29.29
N GLN A 753 15.13 19.64 -28.71
CA GLN A 753 14.93 20.19 -27.36
C GLN A 753 14.16 21.51 -27.41
N ASP A 754 14.19 22.24 -28.54
CA ASP A 754 13.45 23.50 -28.73
C ASP A 754 12.24 23.29 -29.63
N ILE A 755 11.14 22.81 -29.02
CA ILE A 755 9.87 22.60 -29.70
C ILE A 755 9.25 23.94 -30.16
N GLY A 756 9.57 25.05 -29.50
CA GLY A 756 9.10 26.38 -29.90
C GLY A 756 9.68 26.82 -31.25
N SER A 757 10.98 26.64 -31.45
CA SER A 757 11.63 26.90 -32.75
C SER A 757 11.13 25.96 -33.83
N PHE A 758 10.87 24.69 -33.50
CA PHE A 758 10.25 23.76 -34.46
C PHE A 758 8.87 24.29 -34.90
N HIS A 759 7.98 24.62 -33.94
CA HIS A 759 6.66 25.15 -34.27
C HIS A 759 6.75 26.48 -35.06
N ALA A 760 7.71 27.33 -34.75
CA ALA A 760 7.93 28.58 -35.51
C ALA A 760 8.30 28.34 -36.98
N GLY A 761 8.85 27.18 -37.31
CA GLY A 761 9.20 26.75 -38.66
C GLY A 761 8.10 26.01 -39.41
N CYS A 762 6.91 25.78 -38.82
CA CYS A 762 5.80 25.04 -39.44
C CYS A 762 4.61 25.95 -39.77
N ASP A 763 3.79 25.63 -40.75
CA ASP A 763 2.53 26.30 -41.08
C ASP A 763 1.31 25.57 -40.48
N VAL A 764 1.36 24.27 -40.41
CA VAL A 764 0.33 23.38 -39.89
C VAL A 764 1.00 22.25 -39.16
N PHE A 765 0.42 21.82 -38.05
CA PHE A 765 0.86 20.62 -37.34
C PHE A 765 -0.06 19.45 -37.67
N VAL A 766 0.53 18.25 -37.87
CA VAL A 766 -0.21 17.03 -38.16
C VAL A 766 0.04 16.02 -37.05
N MET A 767 -1.03 15.56 -36.42
CA MET A 767 -0.98 14.59 -35.32
C MET A 767 -1.91 13.41 -35.64
N ILE A 768 -1.34 12.35 -36.19
CA ILE A 768 -2.04 11.10 -36.41
C ILE A 768 -1.42 10.03 -35.48
N SER A 769 -2.22 9.39 -34.71
CA SER A 769 -1.78 8.36 -33.76
C SER A 769 -2.91 7.39 -33.57
N ASP A 770 -2.59 6.11 -33.28
CA ASP A 770 -3.58 5.10 -32.93
C ASP A 770 -2.89 4.01 -32.10
N PRO A 771 -3.14 3.90 -30.78
CA PRO A 771 -3.96 4.79 -29.95
C PRO A 771 -3.25 6.08 -29.49
N ALA A 772 -3.99 7.00 -28.92
CA ALA A 772 -3.46 8.17 -28.20
C ALA A 772 -4.23 8.39 -26.90
N GLY A 773 -3.53 8.95 -25.88
CA GLY A 773 -4.17 9.49 -24.67
C GLY A 773 -4.55 10.96 -24.87
N CYS A 774 -4.06 11.86 -24.00
CA CYS A 774 -4.17 13.30 -24.16
C CYS A 774 -2.86 13.82 -24.76
N PRO A 775 -2.79 14.03 -26.10
CA PRO A 775 -1.53 14.31 -26.79
C PRO A 775 -1.01 15.72 -26.49
N ASN A 776 0.18 15.82 -25.89
CA ASN A 776 0.82 17.10 -25.60
C ASN A 776 1.30 17.82 -26.88
N ALA A 777 1.70 17.06 -27.91
CA ALA A 777 2.21 17.64 -29.14
C ALA A 777 1.18 18.52 -29.84
N SER A 778 -0.10 18.10 -29.90
CA SER A 778 -1.19 18.94 -30.43
C SER A 778 -1.50 20.13 -29.54
N LEU A 779 -1.47 19.99 -28.21
CA LEU A 779 -1.65 21.08 -27.26
C LEU A 779 -0.54 22.14 -27.42
N GLU A 780 0.73 21.72 -27.53
CA GLU A 780 1.88 22.59 -27.74
C GLU A 780 1.84 23.31 -29.09
N ALA A 781 1.40 22.60 -30.14
CA ALA A 781 1.20 23.18 -31.45
C ALA A 781 0.08 24.24 -31.45
N LEU A 782 -1.09 23.92 -30.88
CA LEU A 782 -2.22 24.88 -30.75
C LEU A 782 -1.84 26.09 -29.87
N ALA A 783 -1.08 25.86 -28.78
CA ALA A 783 -0.57 26.93 -27.92
C ALA A 783 0.36 27.89 -28.68
N SER A 784 1.14 27.33 -29.60
CA SER A 784 2.00 28.13 -30.53
C SER A 784 1.19 28.84 -31.64
N GLY A 785 -0.09 28.55 -31.75
CA GLY A 785 -0.97 29.08 -32.78
C GLY A 785 -0.86 28.34 -34.12
N LEU A 786 -0.52 27.07 -34.12
CA LEU A 786 -0.58 26.23 -35.33
C LEU A 786 -1.98 25.61 -35.45
N PRO A 787 -2.65 25.70 -36.57
CA PRO A 787 -3.77 24.83 -36.88
C PRO A 787 -3.32 23.36 -36.88
N VAL A 788 -4.19 22.45 -36.40
CA VAL A 788 -3.83 21.03 -36.28
C VAL A 788 -4.71 20.15 -37.16
N ILE A 789 -4.11 19.26 -37.94
CA ILE A 789 -4.84 18.18 -38.58
C ILE A 789 -4.62 16.95 -37.66
N ALA A 790 -5.71 16.37 -37.18
CA ALA A 790 -5.65 15.26 -36.22
C ALA A 790 -6.61 14.11 -36.57
N THR A 791 -6.23 12.89 -36.21
CA THR A 791 -7.18 11.77 -36.13
C THR A 791 -7.99 11.89 -34.83
N ASP A 792 -9.27 11.46 -34.87
CA ASP A 792 -10.11 11.42 -33.66
C ASP A 792 -9.72 10.24 -32.79
N VAL A 793 -8.75 10.46 -31.90
CA VAL A 793 -8.20 9.47 -30.97
C VAL A 793 -7.97 10.07 -29.60
N GLY A 794 -8.34 9.34 -28.56
CA GLY A 794 -8.14 9.79 -27.18
C GLY A 794 -8.79 11.15 -26.92
N GLY A 795 -8.04 12.08 -26.34
CA GLY A 795 -8.49 13.44 -26.05
C GLY A 795 -8.35 14.45 -27.21
N ALA A 796 -8.04 13.99 -28.41
CA ALA A 796 -7.83 14.89 -29.56
C ALA A 796 -9.09 15.72 -29.89
N SER A 797 -10.29 15.13 -29.77
CA SER A 797 -11.59 15.80 -30.01
C SER A 797 -11.91 16.92 -29.00
N GLU A 798 -11.27 16.92 -27.84
CA GLU A 798 -11.39 18.02 -26.87
C GLU A 798 -10.39 19.14 -27.15
N GLN A 799 -9.32 18.86 -27.87
CA GLN A 799 -8.25 19.80 -28.20
C GLN A 799 -8.45 20.50 -29.55
N VAL A 800 -8.83 19.70 -30.55
CA VAL A 800 -9.08 20.18 -31.91
C VAL A 800 -10.60 20.28 -32.10
N ILE A 801 -11.07 21.43 -32.56
CA ILE A 801 -12.46 21.66 -32.94
C ILE A 801 -12.48 21.80 -34.46
N ASP A 802 -13.16 20.86 -35.11
CA ASP A 802 -13.20 20.77 -36.58
C ASP A 802 -13.65 22.07 -37.25
N GLY A 803 -12.89 22.52 -38.20
CA GLY A 803 -13.15 23.77 -38.94
C GLY A 803 -12.85 25.07 -38.19
N LEU A 804 -12.62 25.02 -36.84
CA LEU A 804 -12.36 26.19 -36.00
C LEU A 804 -10.87 26.41 -35.71
N ASN A 805 -10.17 25.39 -35.20
CA ASN A 805 -8.74 25.48 -34.89
C ASN A 805 -7.91 24.38 -35.59
N GLY A 806 -8.52 23.59 -36.43
CA GLY A 806 -7.92 22.51 -37.16
C GLY A 806 -8.94 21.67 -37.93
N PHE A 807 -8.54 20.48 -38.35
CA PHE A 807 -9.40 19.50 -39.02
C PHE A 807 -9.28 18.12 -38.36
N PHE A 808 -10.40 17.39 -38.29
CA PHE A 808 -10.40 15.97 -38.01
C PHE A 808 -10.41 15.13 -39.28
N VAL A 809 -9.66 14.04 -39.24
CA VAL A 809 -9.66 13.01 -40.27
C VAL A 809 -9.99 11.65 -39.65
N PRO A 810 -10.74 10.77 -40.34
CA PRO A 810 -10.99 9.44 -39.87
C PRO A 810 -9.69 8.64 -39.71
N LYS A 811 -9.66 7.70 -38.75
CA LYS A 811 -8.53 6.78 -38.59
C LYS A 811 -8.32 5.96 -39.86
N ARG A 812 -7.06 5.84 -40.26
CA ARG A 812 -6.63 5.04 -41.45
C ARG A 812 -7.23 5.47 -42.77
N ASP A 813 -7.66 6.73 -42.86
CA ASP A 813 -8.19 7.34 -44.11
C ASP A 813 -7.13 8.26 -44.71
N ILE A 814 -6.18 7.67 -45.42
CA ILE A 814 -5.08 8.40 -46.09
C ILE A 814 -5.61 9.43 -47.09
N PRO A 815 -6.63 9.15 -47.95
CA PRO A 815 -7.24 10.13 -48.82
C PRO A 815 -7.85 11.33 -48.09
N ALA A 816 -8.56 11.10 -46.98
CA ALA A 816 -9.12 12.19 -46.18
C ALA A 816 -8.01 13.06 -45.55
N LEU A 817 -6.91 12.46 -45.07
CA LEU A 817 -5.75 13.19 -44.57
C LEU A 817 -5.10 14.02 -45.68
N ALA A 818 -4.90 13.46 -46.89
CA ALA A 818 -4.38 14.20 -48.05
C ALA A 818 -5.29 15.38 -48.42
N SER A 819 -6.62 15.17 -48.44
CA SER A 819 -7.61 16.20 -48.73
C SER A 819 -7.55 17.34 -47.68
N ALA A 820 -7.44 17.05 -46.42
CA ALA A 820 -7.30 18.04 -45.35
C ALA A 820 -5.98 18.84 -45.49
N MET A 821 -4.89 18.17 -45.89
CA MET A 821 -3.61 18.86 -46.17
C MET A 821 -3.74 19.81 -47.32
N ILE A 822 -4.46 19.48 -48.41
CA ILE A 822 -4.70 20.35 -49.55
C ILE A 822 -5.61 21.50 -49.15
N GLU A 823 -6.71 21.22 -48.46
CA GLU A 823 -7.71 22.24 -48.10
C GLU A 823 -7.10 23.35 -47.24
N ILE A 824 -6.29 22.97 -46.24
CA ILE A 824 -5.72 23.96 -45.29
C ILE A 824 -4.69 24.88 -45.96
N THR A 825 -4.16 24.56 -47.14
CA THR A 825 -3.21 25.39 -47.86
C THR A 825 -3.91 26.48 -48.67
N ARG A 826 -5.19 26.30 -49.06
CA ARG A 826 -5.90 27.17 -50.02
C ARG A 826 -6.29 28.52 -49.49
N ASP A 827 -6.57 28.65 -48.19
CA ASP A 827 -7.08 29.91 -47.62
C ASP A 827 -6.21 30.40 -46.45
N ALA A 828 -5.38 31.37 -46.68
CA ALA A 828 -4.48 31.99 -45.69
C ALA A 828 -5.28 32.71 -44.58
N ALA A 829 -6.37 33.43 -44.92
CA ALA A 829 -7.17 34.14 -43.96
C ALA A 829 -7.87 33.17 -42.99
N ARG A 830 -8.36 32.03 -43.50
CA ARG A 830 -8.94 30.96 -42.68
C ARG A 830 -7.89 30.35 -41.72
N ARG A 831 -6.65 30.11 -42.22
CA ARG A 831 -5.57 29.64 -41.34
C ARG A 831 -5.22 30.63 -40.23
N ASP A 832 -5.17 31.92 -40.56
CA ASP A 832 -4.92 32.96 -39.55
C ASP A 832 -6.04 33.01 -38.51
N ALA A 833 -7.30 32.88 -38.94
CA ALA A 833 -8.44 32.75 -38.01
C ALA A 833 -8.32 31.48 -37.15
N MET A 834 -7.98 30.33 -37.74
CA MET A 834 -7.71 29.08 -37.01
C MET A 834 -6.56 29.21 -35.99
N SER A 835 -5.51 29.94 -36.35
CA SER A 835 -4.36 30.18 -35.45
C SER A 835 -4.78 30.98 -34.21
N LEU A 836 -5.61 32.00 -34.37
CA LEU A 836 -6.15 32.76 -33.23
C LEU A 836 -7.08 31.92 -32.36
N ALA A 837 -7.98 31.17 -32.99
CA ALA A 837 -8.90 30.26 -32.28
C ALA A 837 -8.17 29.15 -31.51
N ALA A 838 -7.07 28.61 -32.08
CA ALA A 838 -6.22 27.62 -31.46
C ALA A 838 -5.65 28.13 -30.11
N ARG A 839 -5.05 29.33 -30.13
CA ARG A 839 -4.50 29.93 -28.89
C ARG A 839 -5.56 30.25 -27.85
N GLU A 840 -6.73 30.75 -28.30
CA GLU A 840 -7.83 31.12 -27.41
C GLU A 840 -8.39 29.83 -26.74
N HIS A 841 -8.54 28.76 -27.50
CA HIS A 841 -8.98 27.49 -26.97
C HIS A 841 -8.01 26.94 -25.92
N ILE A 842 -6.69 26.99 -26.15
CA ILE A 842 -5.67 26.60 -25.18
C ILE A 842 -5.72 27.51 -23.94
N ARG A 843 -5.82 28.84 -24.14
CA ARG A 843 -5.90 29.79 -23.02
C ARG A 843 -7.07 29.49 -22.08
N SER A 844 -8.21 29.15 -22.66
CA SER A 844 -9.44 28.90 -21.90
C SER A 844 -9.48 27.50 -21.22
N HIS A 845 -8.82 26.47 -21.80
CA HIS A 845 -9.08 25.10 -21.41
C HIS A 845 -7.85 24.25 -21.04
N PHE A 846 -6.64 24.59 -21.54
CA PHE A 846 -5.49 23.69 -21.48
C PHE A 846 -4.19 24.35 -21.02
N THR A 847 -4.27 25.38 -20.17
CA THR A 847 -3.07 25.99 -19.60
C THR A 847 -2.49 25.14 -18.47
N LEU A 848 -1.17 25.26 -18.25
CA LEU A 848 -0.48 24.63 -17.12
C LEU A 848 -1.04 25.12 -15.78
N GLU A 849 -1.37 26.44 -15.70
CA GLU A 849 -1.96 27.04 -14.51
C GLU A 849 -3.27 26.37 -14.13
N ARG A 850 -4.18 26.21 -15.10
CA ARG A 850 -5.46 25.53 -14.88
C ARG A 850 -5.24 24.08 -14.44
N MET A 851 -4.40 23.32 -15.14
CA MET A 851 -4.07 21.94 -14.75
C MET A 851 -3.51 21.90 -13.31
N THR A 852 -2.62 22.81 -12.96
CA THR A 852 -2.04 22.89 -11.62
C THR A 852 -3.11 23.17 -10.56
N GLU A 853 -4.02 24.11 -10.84
CA GLU A 853 -5.11 24.43 -9.91
C GLU A 853 -6.11 23.28 -9.73
N ASP A 854 -6.46 22.59 -10.81
CA ASP A 854 -7.35 21.44 -10.75
C ASP A 854 -6.74 20.31 -9.90
N TYR A 855 -5.43 20.04 -10.04
CA TYR A 855 -4.73 19.08 -9.20
C TYR A 855 -4.52 19.58 -7.76
N LEU A 856 -4.31 20.89 -7.54
CA LEU A 856 -4.24 21.44 -6.19
C LEU A 856 -5.55 21.22 -5.42
N ARG A 857 -6.69 21.50 -6.07
CA ARG A 857 -8.01 21.23 -5.48
C ARG A 857 -8.23 19.75 -5.18
N LEU A 858 -7.65 18.87 -6.00
CA LEU A 858 -7.77 17.44 -5.81
C LEU A 858 -6.92 16.93 -4.64
N PHE A 859 -5.68 17.43 -4.52
CA PHE A 859 -4.74 16.94 -3.51
C PHE A 859 -4.86 17.65 -2.15
N SER A 860 -5.42 18.88 -2.14
CA SER A 860 -5.61 19.70 -0.95
C SER A 860 -7.03 20.27 -0.91
N PRO A 861 -8.06 19.47 -0.62
CA PRO A 861 -9.46 19.95 -0.65
C PRO A 861 -9.81 21.04 0.37
N GLU A 862 -8.92 21.34 1.33
CA GLU A 862 -9.13 22.34 2.38
C GLU A 862 -8.56 23.75 2.05
N ALA A 863 -7.97 23.94 0.87
CA ALA A 863 -7.58 25.30 0.46
C ALA A 863 -8.84 26.14 0.20
N PRO A 864 -9.03 27.28 0.89
CA PRO A 864 -10.20 28.12 0.68
C PRO A 864 -10.24 28.57 -0.77
N SER A 865 -11.42 28.50 -1.38
CA SER A 865 -11.69 29.07 -2.70
C SER A 865 -11.35 30.56 -2.65
N THR A 866 -10.18 30.94 -3.14
CA THR A 866 -9.96 32.32 -3.52
C THR A 866 -10.87 32.57 -4.71
N SER A 867 -12.05 33.10 -4.45
CA SER A 867 -12.92 33.65 -5.48
C SER A 867 -12.10 34.62 -6.34
N PRO A 868 -12.15 34.55 -7.65
CA PRO A 868 -11.59 35.61 -8.46
C PRO A 868 -12.38 36.89 -8.12
N LEU A 869 -11.69 37.88 -7.65
CA LEU A 869 -12.22 39.24 -7.57
C LEU A 869 -12.73 39.63 -8.97
N SER A 870 -13.99 40.03 -8.99
CA SER A 870 -14.79 40.53 -10.08
C SER A 870 -14.08 41.46 -11.05
#